data_44e276ff91e5e05d5d1111336f2663d2
#
_entry.id   44e276ff91e5e05d5d1111336f2663d2
#
_cell.length_a   1.000
_cell.length_b   1.000
_cell.length_c   1.000
_cell.angle_alpha   90.00
_cell.angle_beta   90.00
_cell.angle_gamma   90.00
#
_symmetry.space_group_name_H-M   'P 1'
#
loop_
_entity.id
_entity.type
_entity.pdbx_description
1 polymer ?
#
loop_
_entity_poly.entity_id
_entity_poly.type
_entity_poly.pdbx_seq_one_letter_code
_entity_poly.pdbx_strand_id
1 'polypeptide(L)'
;MAKFQIKSNYTPQGDQPAAIAALTEGLNKGVKEQTLLGVTGSGKTFTMANIIQNIQKPTLILSHNKTLAAQLYNEFKQFFPNNAVHYFVSYFDYYQPEAYIPRSDTYIEKDSQINEEIDRLRHAATDSLLQRSDVIIVASVSCIYGIGSVEDYEGLSIMVKKGERTIRDKFIRHLTDIQYQRNDIDFHRSTFRVRGDTVDVYPASEEFAYRIEFFGDEVDRITKIDPLTGEILAELPELRVFPGSHYVTPYDKLKVALGQIQAEMDARVKEFNKQGKLLESQRLQQRTKFDLEMLEETGFVKGIENYSRYLTNREPGEQPATLMDYFPDDFLLFVDESHMTMPQVRGMYNGDRARKEVLVEHGFRLPSALDNRPLTFAEFDHHINKAIYVSATPADYELARSPKPVEQVIRPTGLLDPPIEIRPVEGQIDDLIHEIRETVAKHQRVLVTTLTKRMSEDLTEYLKEINIKVTYLHSDVDTLDRTDILRDLRLGIYDVVVGINLLREGLDLPEVSLVAILDADKEGFLRSEQALVQTVGRAARHVEGRVIMYADHITGSMQRTLDVTTHRRAIQQKYNEEHGITPAGISKSIEKGMRPDLPEDAKTAKLNLKKIPKDEYKNLIKDLSAQMDLASANLEFEKAAELRDIIADVKSKL
;
A
#
# COMPACT_ATOMS: atom_id res chain seq x y z
N MET A 1 -18.73 14.52 -15.70
CA MET A 1 -17.65 14.01 -14.83
C MET A 1 -18.26 13.54 -13.53
N ALA A 2 -17.90 12.35 -13.05
CA ALA A 2 -18.36 11.86 -11.76
C ALA A 2 -17.82 12.78 -10.64
N LYS A 3 -18.65 13.03 -9.62
CA LYS A 3 -18.27 13.89 -8.48
C LYS A 3 -18.04 13.02 -7.26
N PHE A 4 -17.10 13.42 -6.42
CA PHE A 4 -16.95 12.83 -5.10
C PHE A 4 -18.18 13.10 -4.24
N GLN A 5 -18.77 12.04 -3.72
CA GLN A 5 -19.91 12.10 -2.85
C GLN A 5 -19.78 11.12 -1.70
N ILE A 6 -19.68 11.65 -0.49
CA ILE A 6 -19.60 10.83 0.73
C ILE A 6 -20.95 10.18 0.98
N LYS A 7 -20.91 8.88 1.28
CA LYS A 7 -22.02 8.11 1.87
C LYS A 7 -21.62 7.69 3.28
N SER A 8 -22.19 8.36 4.28
CA SER A 8 -21.89 8.08 5.69
C SER A 8 -23.11 8.41 6.56
N ASN A 9 -23.27 7.63 7.63
CA ASN A 9 -24.24 7.93 8.69
C ASN A 9 -23.68 8.96 9.70
N TYR A 10 -22.41 9.34 9.56
CA TYR A 10 -21.77 10.33 10.43
C TYR A 10 -21.89 11.74 9.85
N THR A 11 -22.03 12.71 10.74
CA THR A 11 -21.93 14.14 10.45
C THR A 11 -20.70 14.72 11.15
N PRO A 12 -20.03 15.75 10.59
CA PRO A 12 -18.89 16.38 11.24
C PRO A 12 -19.27 16.94 12.62
N GLN A 13 -18.47 16.60 13.64
CA GLN A 13 -18.69 16.99 15.04
C GLN A 13 -17.40 17.55 15.67
N GLY A 14 -17.53 18.19 16.84
CA GLY A 14 -16.39 18.77 17.54
C GLY A 14 -15.69 19.84 16.71
N ASP A 15 -14.39 19.71 16.57
CA ASP A 15 -13.55 20.61 15.76
C ASP A 15 -13.62 20.33 14.25
N GLN A 16 -14.19 19.20 13.83
CA GLN A 16 -14.21 18.79 12.43
C GLN A 16 -14.83 19.84 11.50
N PRO A 17 -16.02 20.45 11.80
CA PRO A 17 -16.59 21.46 10.91
C PRO A 17 -15.67 22.66 10.70
N ALA A 18 -15.03 23.16 11.76
CA ALA A 18 -14.10 24.27 11.70
C ALA A 18 -12.82 23.91 10.92
N ALA A 19 -12.27 22.72 11.18
CA ALA A 19 -11.09 22.22 10.48
C ALA A 19 -11.35 22.01 8.98
N ILE A 20 -12.49 21.39 8.61
CA ILE A 20 -12.90 21.22 7.22
C ILE A 20 -13.03 22.58 6.52
N ALA A 21 -13.71 23.54 7.14
CA ALA A 21 -13.92 24.88 6.58
C ALA A 21 -12.58 25.60 6.37
N ALA A 22 -11.72 25.64 7.40
CA ALA A 22 -10.43 26.34 7.36
C ALA A 22 -9.48 25.76 6.29
N LEU A 23 -9.34 24.43 6.24
CA LEU A 23 -8.46 23.75 5.27
C LEU A 23 -9.01 23.88 3.84
N THR A 24 -10.33 23.75 3.65
CA THR A 24 -10.98 23.94 2.35
C THR A 24 -10.82 25.38 1.84
N GLU A 25 -11.01 26.36 2.73
CA GLU A 25 -10.83 27.78 2.40
C GLU A 25 -9.36 28.08 2.02
N GLY A 26 -8.41 27.53 2.78
CA GLY A 26 -6.97 27.65 2.47
C GLY A 26 -6.63 27.11 1.08
N LEU A 27 -7.12 25.91 0.73
CA LEU A 27 -6.93 25.31 -0.60
C LEU A 27 -7.54 26.17 -1.72
N ASN A 28 -8.74 26.72 -1.49
CA ASN A 28 -9.41 27.59 -2.46
C ASN A 28 -8.70 28.95 -2.63
N LYS A 29 -8.05 29.45 -1.58
CA LYS A 29 -7.20 30.66 -1.63
C LYS A 29 -5.81 30.41 -2.24
N GLY A 30 -5.49 29.18 -2.61
CA GLY A 30 -4.21 28.82 -3.21
C GLY A 30 -3.07 28.62 -2.21
N VAL A 31 -3.39 28.39 -0.93
CA VAL A 31 -2.36 27.99 0.05
C VAL A 31 -1.81 26.63 -0.36
N LYS A 32 -0.51 26.58 -0.64
CA LYS A 32 0.15 25.37 -1.18
C LYS A 32 0.18 24.25 -0.16
N GLU A 33 0.52 24.55 1.09
CA GLU A 33 0.77 23.54 2.11
C GLU A 33 0.10 23.95 3.44
N GLN A 34 -0.64 23.02 4.04
CA GLN A 34 -1.37 23.22 5.28
C GLN A 34 -1.15 22.02 6.20
N THR A 35 -1.32 22.20 7.51
CA THR A 35 -1.17 21.12 8.49
C THR A 35 -2.46 20.96 9.30
N LEU A 36 -2.98 19.74 9.36
CA LEU A 36 -4.01 19.31 10.28
C LEU A 36 -3.35 18.64 11.50
N LEU A 37 -3.33 19.32 12.62
CA LEU A 37 -2.93 18.78 13.91
C LEU A 37 -4.14 18.07 14.51
N GLY A 38 -4.28 16.78 14.25
CA GLY A 38 -5.42 15.99 14.69
C GLY A 38 -5.03 14.92 15.69
N VAL A 39 -5.57 14.95 16.91
CA VAL A 39 -5.30 13.93 17.92
C VAL A 39 -5.83 12.56 17.49
N THR A 40 -5.29 11.51 18.10
CA THR A 40 -5.77 10.14 17.87
C THR A 40 -7.25 10.01 18.29
N GLY A 41 -8.08 9.49 17.38
CA GLY A 41 -9.53 9.31 17.65
C GLY A 41 -10.38 10.57 17.38
N SER A 42 -9.83 11.67 16.88
CA SER A 42 -10.61 12.87 16.50
C SER A 42 -11.35 12.73 15.17
N GLY A 43 -11.17 11.64 14.43
CA GLY A 43 -11.81 11.41 13.12
C GLY A 43 -11.12 12.12 11.96
N LYS A 44 -9.78 12.18 11.94
CA LYS A 44 -8.97 12.78 10.87
C LYS A 44 -9.37 12.28 9.47
N THR A 45 -9.57 10.97 9.30
CA THR A 45 -9.96 10.36 8.01
C THR A 45 -11.27 10.92 7.50
N PHE A 46 -12.25 11.12 8.38
CA PHE A 46 -13.54 11.72 8.00
C PHE A 46 -13.41 13.20 7.62
N THR A 47 -12.53 13.94 8.30
CA THR A 47 -12.19 15.32 7.94
C THR A 47 -11.55 15.37 6.55
N MET A 48 -10.58 14.49 6.26
CA MET A 48 -9.97 14.37 4.93
C MET A 48 -11.02 14.07 3.86
N ALA A 49 -11.92 13.11 4.11
CA ALA A 49 -12.99 12.76 3.17
C ALA A 49 -13.89 13.97 2.84
N ASN A 50 -14.29 14.75 3.85
CA ASN A 50 -15.09 15.94 3.61
C ASN A 50 -14.35 17.01 2.81
N ILE A 51 -13.04 17.19 3.02
CA ILE A 51 -12.22 18.11 2.22
C ILE A 51 -12.15 17.63 0.77
N ILE A 52 -11.95 16.34 0.52
CA ILE A 52 -11.95 15.74 -0.83
C ILE A 52 -13.28 16.03 -1.53
N GLN A 53 -14.40 15.79 -0.84
CA GLN A 53 -15.73 16.10 -1.37
C GLN A 53 -15.90 17.59 -1.70
N ASN A 54 -15.35 18.49 -0.89
CA ASN A 54 -15.49 19.93 -1.13
C ASN A 54 -14.61 20.43 -2.28
N ILE A 55 -13.41 19.85 -2.45
CA ILE A 55 -12.41 20.30 -3.44
C ILE A 55 -12.62 19.64 -4.80
N GLN A 56 -13.17 18.43 -4.87
CA GLN A 56 -13.50 17.73 -6.12
C GLN A 56 -12.29 17.52 -7.06
N LYS A 57 -11.12 17.15 -6.51
CA LYS A 57 -9.89 16.86 -7.28
C LYS A 57 -9.39 15.46 -7.05
N PRO A 58 -8.74 14.83 -8.05
CA PRO A 58 -8.01 13.58 -7.84
C PRO A 58 -7.08 13.72 -6.65
N THR A 59 -7.06 12.71 -5.79
CA THR A 59 -6.41 12.80 -4.50
C THR A 59 -5.44 11.63 -4.28
N LEU A 60 -4.22 11.96 -3.89
CA LEU A 60 -3.23 11.02 -3.40
C LEU A 60 -3.14 11.11 -1.87
N ILE A 61 -3.27 9.98 -1.19
CA ILE A 61 -3.10 9.86 0.27
C ILE A 61 -1.86 9.01 0.51
N LEU A 62 -0.81 9.63 1.02
CA LEU A 62 0.47 8.98 1.27
C LEU A 62 0.58 8.55 2.73
N SER A 63 0.91 7.28 2.95
CA SER A 63 1.11 6.68 4.27
C SER A 63 2.46 5.96 4.34
N HIS A 64 3.08 5.92 5.52
CA HIS A 64 4.42 5.39 5.72
C HIS A 64 4.53 3.86 5.75
N ASN A 65 3.42 3.12 5.88
CA ASN A 65 3.42 1.65 5.85
C ASN A 65 2.19 1.05 5.16
N LYS A 66 2.30 -0.23 4.76
CA LYS A 66 1.24 -0.96 4.05
C LYS A 66 -0.04 -1.13 4.90
N THR A 67 0.11 -1.42 6.18
CA THR A 67 -1.03 -1.70 7.09
C THR A 67 -1.91 -0.47 7.29
N LEU A 68 -1.29 0.68 7.56
CA LEU A 68 -2.02 1.94 7.69
C LEU A 68 -2.66 2.36 6.35
N ALA A 69 -1.93 2.18 5.24
CA ALA A 69 -2.47 2.44 3.92
C ALA A 69 -3.70 1.53 3.62
N ALA A 70 -3.68 0.25 4.00
CA ALA A 70 -4.81 -0.66 3.85
C ALA A 70 -6.02 -0.22 4.69
N GLN A 71 -5.79 0.18 5.94
CA GLN A 71 -6.84 0.71 6.81
C GLN A 71 -7.49 1.96 6.18
N LEU A 72 -6.68 2.93 5.75
CA LEU A 72 -7.18 4.15 5.10
C LEU A 72 -7.94 3.83 3.81
N TYR A 73 -7.41 2.91 2.98
CA TYR A 73 -8.09 2.47 1.77
C TYR A 73 -9.50 1.93 2.06
N ASN A 74 -9.65 1.07 3.05
CA ASN A 74 -10.95 0.51 3.44
C ASN A 74 -11.89 1.61 3.96
N GLU A 75 -11.41 2.52 4.82
CA GLU A 75 -12.20 3.65 5.32
C GLU A 75 -12.67 4.56 4.16
N PHE A 76 -11.78 4.94 3.23
CA PHE A 76 -12.14 5.76 2.08
C PHE A 76 -13.09 5.05 1.11
N LYS A 77 -12.93 3.74 0.90
CA LYS A 77 -13.85 2.93 0.07
C LYS A 77 -15.27 2.89 0.67
N GLN A 78 -15.37 2.84 2.00
CA GLN A 78 -16.67 2.95 2.69
C GLN A 78 -17.28 4.35 2.55
N PHE A 79 -16.49 5.42 2.65
CA PHE A 79 -16.98 6.79 2.47
C PHE A 79 -17.35 7.12 1.03
N PHE A 80 -16.65 6.55 0.05
CA PHE A 80 -16.82 6.81 -1.38
C PHE A 80 -17.13 5.55 -2.19
N PRO A 81 -18.24 4.84 -1.89
CA PRO A 81 -18.54 3.54 -2.53
C PRO A 81 -18.82 3.63 -4.04
N ASN A 82 -19.11 4.82 -4.56
CA ASN A 82 -19.40 5.04 -5.97
C ASN A 82 -18.27 5.69 -6.76
N ASN A 83 -17.17 6.06 -6.08
CA ASN A 83 -16.01 6.69 -6.69
C ASN A 83 -14.85 5.69 -6.81
N ALA A 84 -13.84 6.01 -7.60
CA ALA A 84 -12.67 5.17 -7.77
C ALA A 84 -11.71 5.35 -6.60
N VAL A 85 -11.72 4.40 -5.67
CA VAL A 85 -10.77 4.35 -4.56
C VAL A 85 -9.84 3.18 -4.77
N HIS A 86 -8.54 3.43 -4.81
CA HIS A 86 -7.51 2.44 -5.12
C HIS A 86 -6.41 2.38 -4.07
N TYR A 87 -5.74 1.22 -4.04
CA TYR A 87 -4.63 0.91 -3.16
C TYR A 87 -3.34 0.75 -3.96
N PHE A 88 -2.29 1.52 -3.62
CA PHE A 88 -1.03 1.50 -4.34
C PHE A 88 0.15 1.37 -3.40
N VAL A 89 0.59 0.15 -3.13
CA VAL A 89 1.73 -0.15 -2.26
C VAL A 89 2.75 -1.04 -2.99
N SER A 90 3.86 -1.38 -2.34
CA SER A 90 4.79 -2.36 -2.89
C SER A 90 4.10 -3.71 -3.08
N TYR A 91 4.15 -4.25 -4.30
CA TYR A 91 3.52 -5.53 -4.68
C TYR A 91 4.30 -6.77 -4.26
N PHE A 92 5.39 -6.61 -3.51
CA PHE A 92 6.16 -7.72 -2.99
C PHE A 92 5.63 -8.17 -1.62
N ASP A 93 5.30 -9.45 -1.46
CA ASP A 93 5.08 -10.07 -0.15
C ASP A 93 6.41 -10.27 0.57
N TYR A 94 7.40 -10.74 -0.19
CA TYR A 94 8.79 -10.82 0.24
C TYR A 94 9.68 -10.09 -0.76
N TYR A 95 10.63 -9.30 -0.27
CA TYR A 95 11.58 -8.57 -1.09
C TYR A 95 12.97 -8.52 -0.47
N GLN A 96 13.91 -9.22 -1.08
CA GLN A 96 15.33 -9.11 -0.81
C GLN A 96 15.98 -8.35 -1.98
N PRO A 97 16.44 -7.10 -1.76
CA PRO A 97 17.09 -6.35 -2.82
C PRO A 97 18.44 -6.98 -3.17
N GLU A 98 18.79 -6.91 -4.45
CA GLU A 98 20.12 -7.24 -4.92
C GLU A 98 21.17 -6.40 -4.20
N ALA A 99 22.20 -7.01 -3.65
CA ALA A 99 23.27 -6.33 -2.94
C ALA A 99 24.60 -7.07 -3.09
N TYR A 100 25.70 -6.34 -2.91
CA TYR A 100 27.03 -6.93 -2.83
C TYR A 100 27.78 -6.40 -1.63
N ILE A 101 28.40 -7.31 -0.88
CA ILE A 101 29.19 -7.01 0.32
C ILE A 101 30.67 -7.23 0.00
N PRO A 102 31.44 -6.19 -0.34
CA PRO A 102 32.83 -6.34 -0.80
C PRO A 102 33.76 -7.01 0.24
N ARG A 103 33.51 -6.79 1.54
CA ARG A 103 34.35 -7.35 2.61
C ARG A 103 34.34 -8.86 2.68
N SER A 104 33.23 -9.50 2.36
CA SER A 104 33.05 -10.95 2.41
C SER A 104 32.94 -11.57 1.01
N ASP A 105 33.08 -10.78 -0.07
CA ASP A 105 32.84 -11.17 -1.46
C ASP A 105 31.49 -11.92 -1.61
N THR A 106 30.46 -11.39 -0.95
CA THR A 106 29.13 -12.01 -0.92
C THR A 106 28.17 -11.25 -1.82
N TYR A 107 27.72 -11.90 -2.89
CA TYR A 107 26.64 -11.40 -3.73
C TYR A 107 25.30 -11.95 -3.23
N ILE A 108 24.36 -11.07 -2.99
CA ILE A 108 22.99 -11.36 -2.61
C ILE A 108 22.13 -11.13 -3.84
N GLU A 109 21.59 -12.21 -4.39
CA GLU A 109 20.69 -12.11 -5.53
C GLU A 109 19.36 -11.47 -5.12
N LYS A 110 18.74 -10.74 -6.06
CA LYS A 110 17.36 -10.23 -5.88
C LYS A 110 16.42 -11.43 -5.76
N ASP A 111 15.78 -11.55 -4.61
CA ASP A 111 14.70 -12.50 -4.39
C ASP A 111 13.41 -11.75 -4.05
N SER A 112 12.32 -12.13 -4.70
CA SER A 112 11.04 -11.43 -4.51
C SER A 112 9.87 -12.33 -4.87
N GLN A 113 8.85 -12.27 -4.04
CA GLN A 113 7.56 -12.90 -4.31
C GLN A 113 6.54 -11.78 -4.57
N ILE A 114 5.94 -11.82 -5.76
CA ILE A 114 4.94 -10.84 -6.18
C ILE A 114 3.57 -11.30 -5.66
N ASN A 115 2.86 -10.36 -5.04
CA ASN A 115 1.45 -10.52 -4.72
C ASN A 115 0.62 -10.06 -5.92
N GLU A 116 0.00 -11.02 -6.59
CA GLU A 116 -0.78 -10.76 -7.80
C GLU A 116 -1.96 -9.83 -7.57
N GLU A 117 -2.57 -9.89 -6.39
CA GLU A 117 -3.70 -9.02 -6.07
C GLU A 117 -3.27 -7.57 -5.89
N ILE A 118 -2.15 -7.34 -5.20
CA ILE A 118 -1.59 -5.98 -5.07
C ILE A 118 -1.15 -5.45 -6.43
N ASP A 119 -0.60 -6.30 -7.30
CA ASP A 119 -0.22 -5.93 -8.66
C ASP A 119 -1.44 -5.49 -9.48
N ARG A 120 -2.54 -6.24 -9.42
CA ARG A 120 -3.83 -5.87 -10.01
C ARG A 120 -4.31 -4.50 -9.52
N LEU A 121 -4.27 -4.27 -8.20
CA LEU A 121 -4.71 -3.00 -7.61
C LEU A 121 -3.84 -1.81 -8.07
N ARG A 122 -2.55 -2.03 -8.32
CA ARG A 122 -1.65 -1.00 -8.86
C ARG A 122 -2.02 -0.64 -10.30
N HIS A 123 -2.27 -1.65 -11.15
CA HIS A 123 -2.77 -1.41 -12.51
C HIS A 123 -4.13 -0.72 -12.49
N ALA A 124 -5.06 -1.13 -11.63
CA ALA A 124 -6.36 -0.47 -11.49
C ALA A 124 -6.24 1.01 -11.07
N ALA A 125 -5.25 1.35 -10.25
CA ALA A 125 -4.98 2.73 -9.85
C ALA A 125 -4.52 3.60 -11.03
N THR A 126 -3.54 3.14 -11.81
CA THR A 126 -3.03 3.88 -13.00
C THR A 126 -4.08 3.99 -14.09
N ASP A 127 -4.79 2.90 -14.40
CA ASP A 127 -5.84 2.90 -15.41
C ASP A 127 -6.97 3.88 -15.06
N SER A 128 -7.35 3.93 -13.79
CA SER A 128 -8.38 4.85 -13.32
C SER A 128 -7.95 6.31 -13.41
N LEU A 129 -6.70 6.65 -13.10
CA LEU A 129 -6.17 8.01 -13.25
C LEU A 129 -6.23 8.51 -14.70
N LEU A 130 -6.00 7.61 -15.67
CA LEU A 130 -6.04 7.95 -17.09
C LEU A 130 -7.47 8.04 -17.67
N GLN A 131 -8.48 7.53 -16.94
CA GLN A 131 -9.86 7.46 -17.44
C GLN A 131 -10.84 8.32 -16.67
N ARG A 132 -10.56 8.64 -15.39
CA ARG A 132 -11.50 9.26 -14.44
C ARG A 132 -10.87 10.44 -13.74
N SER A 133 -11.72 11.36 -13.30
CA SER A 133 -11.33 12.53 -12.47
C SER A 133 -11.71 12.38 -10.99
N ASP A 134 -12.52 11.37 -10.65
CA ASP A 134 -12.99 11.11 -9.29
C ASP A 134 -12.21 9.95 -8.65
N VAL A 135 -10.88 10.08 -8.62
CA VAL A 135 -9.95 9.03 -8.17
C VAL A 135 -9.29 9.41 -6.86
N ILE A 136 -9.34 8.50 -5.90
CA ILE A 136 -8.59 8.55 -4.64
C ILE A 136 -7.62 7.38 -4.64
N ILE A 137 -6.32 7.64 -4.47
CA ILE A 137 -5.32 6.59 -4.30
C ILE A 137 -4.71 6.70 -2.92
N VAL A 138 -4.78 5.59 -2.18
CA VAL A 138 -4.05 5.44 -0.92
C VAL A 138 -2.78 4.67 -1.21
N ALA A 139 -1.64 5.32 -1.00
CA ALA A 139 -0.34 4.78 -1.38
C ALA A 139 0.63 4.71 -0.20
N SER A 140 1.57 3.78 -0.27
CA SER A 140 2.81 3.82 0.52
C SER A 140 3.88 4.61 -0.22
N VAL A 141 5.07 4.75 0.40
CA VAL A 141 6.24 5.41 -0.22
C VAL A 141 6.65 4.77 -1.56
N SER A 142 6.13 3.58 -1.91
CA SER A 142 6.33 2.99 -3.24
C SER A 142 5.85 3.86 -4.41
N CYS A 143 4.99 4.84 -4.17
CA CYS A 143 4.50 5.78 -5.18
C CYS A 143 5.56 6.72 -5.76
N ILE A 144 6.70 6.89 -5.06
CA ILE A 144 7.82 7.69 -5.55
C ILE A 144 8.86 6.89 -6.35
N TYR A 145 8.65 5.59 -6.53
CA TYR A 145 9.50 4.74 -7.38
C TYR A 145 9.02 4.75 -8.82
N GLY A 146 9.97 4.62 -9.75
CA GLY A 146 9.67 4.55 -11.18
C GLY A 146 8.79 3.35 -11.54
N ILE A 147 7.76 3.59 -12.36
CA ILE A 147 6.81 2.57 -12.84
C ILE A 147 6.67 2.52 -14.37
N GLY A 148 7.48 3.29 -15.10
CA GLY A 148 7.43 3.36 -16.56
C GLY A 148 6.86 4.68 -17.08
N SER A 149 6.93 4.90 -18.40
CA SER A 149 6.45 6.12 -19.04
C SER A 149 4.93 6.18 -19.09
N VAL A 150 4.34 7.27 -18.60
CA VAL A 150 2.88 7.52 -18.67
C VAL A 150 2.43 7.61 -20.13
N GLU A 151 3.19 8.31 -20.96
CA GLU A 151 2.89 8.51 -22.38
C GLU A 151 2.87 7.17 -23.14
N ASP A 152 3.86 6.30 -22.88
CA ASP A 152 3.93 4.99 -23.53
C ASP A 152 2.81 4.07 -23.03
N TYR A 153 2.52 4.09 -21.73
CA TYR A 153 1.45 3.28 -21.14
C TYR A 153 0.07 3.68 -21.67
N GLU A 154 -0.20 4.98 -21.75
CA GLU A 154 -1.46 5.49 -22.32
C GLU A 154 -1.51 5.31 -23.85
N GLY A 155 -0.42 5.68 -24.54
CA GLY A 155 -0.36 5.66 -26.01
C GLY A 155 -0.45 4.27 -26.62
N LEU A 156 -0.02 3.24 -25.91
CA LEU A 156 -0.12 1.85 -26.33
C LEU A 156 -1.46 1.19 -25.98
N SER A 157 -2.34 1.87 -25.20
CA SER A 157 -3.66 1.31 -24.88
C SER A 157 -4.51 1.12 -26.14
N ILE A 158 -5.31 0.06 -26.15
CA ILE A 158 -6.16 -0.30 -27.30
C ILE A 158 -7.59 0.11 -27.00
N MET A 159 -8.17 0.95 -27.85
CA MET A 159 -9.60 1.27 -27.80
C MET A 159 -10.35 0.42 -28.83
N VAL A 160 -11.41 -0.26 -28.41
CA VAL A 160 -12.29 -1.06 -29.29
C VAL A 160 -13.72 -0.61 -29.05
N LYS A 161 -14.47 -0.38 -30.15
CA LYS A 161 -15.89 0.05 -30.10
C LYS A 161 -16.77 -0.88 -30.90
N LYS A 162 -17.96 -1.16 -30.39
CA LYS A 162 -18.98 -1.92 -31.12
C LYS A 162 -19.33 -1.22 -32.44
N GLY A 163 -19.40 -1.99 -33.53
CA GLY A 163 -19.66 -1.50 -34.89
C GLY A 163 -18.41 -0.83 -35.55
N GLU A 164 -17.25 -0.80 -34.92
CA GLU A 164 -16.05 -0.25 -35.50
C GLU A 164 -15.29 -1.30 -36.32
N ARG A 165 -14.75 -0.87 -37.46
CA ARG A 165 -13.90 -1.73 -38.28
C ARG A 165 -12.55 -1.94 -37.61
N THR A 166 -12.33 -3.13 -37.06
CA THR A 166 -11.12 -3.53 -36.38
C THR A 166 -10.65 -4.87 -36.93
N ILE A 167 -9.52 -4.90 -37.61
CA ILE A 167 -8.95 -6.14 -38.15
C ILE A 167 -8.48 -7.01 -36.99
N ARG A 168 -9.13 -8.18 -36.77
CA ARG A 168 -8.89 -9.10 -35.67
C ARG A 168 -7.40 -9.46 -35.51
N ASP A 169 -6.70 -9.79 -36.58
CA ASP A 169 -5.29 -10.21 -36.52
C ASP A 169 -4.36 -9.05 -36.13
N LYS A 170 -4.72 -7.80 -36.49
CA LYS A 170 -3.99 -6.61 -35.99
C LYS A 170 -4.26 -6.39 -34.51
N PHE A 171 -5.48 -6.56 -34.06
CA PHE A 171 -5.85 -6.48 -32.65
C PHE A 171 -5.09 -7.50 -31.82
N ILE A 172 -5.01 -8.77 -32.26
CA ILE A 172 -4.25 -9.84 -31.61
C ILE A 172 -2.76 -9.51 -31.51
N ARG A 173 -2.15 -8.99 -32.58
CA ARG A 173 -0.74 -8.56 -32.56
C ARG A 173 -0.53 -7.42 -31.57
N HIS A 174 -1.42 -6.43 -31.59
CA HIS A 174 -1.33 -5.30 -30.66
C HIS A 174 -1.45 -5.76 -29.19
N LEU A 175 -2.29 -6.76 -28.86
CA LEU A 175 -2.31 -7.36 -27.53
C LEU A 175 -0.94 -7.94 -27.12
N THR A 176 -0.22 -8.57 -28.05
CA THR A 176 1.14 -9.07 -27.80
C THR A 176 2.13 -7.93 -27.60
N ASP A 177 2.02 -6.86 -28.40
CA ASP A 177 2.89 -5.68 -28.30
C ASP A 177 2.74 -4.97 -26.94
N ILE A 178 1.54 -5.02 -26.34
CA ILE A 178 1.27 -4.46 -25.01
C ILE A 178 1.45 -5.48 -23.87
N GLN A 179 2.24 -6.53 -24.10
CA GLN A 179 2.67 -7.52 -23.10
C GLN A 179 1.57 -8.48 -22.61
N TYR A 180 0.51 -8.73 -23.43
CA TYR A 180 -0.40 -9.83 -23.17
C TYR A 180 0.11 -11.11 -23.80
N GLN A 181 0.00 -12.21 -23.06
CA GLN A 181 0.39 -13.52 -23.55
C GLN A 181 -0.84 -14.30 -24.04
N ARG A 182 -0.72 -14.99 -25.18
CA ARG A 182 -1.77 -15.88 -25.60
C ARG A 182 -1.73 -17.16 -24.76
N ASN A 183 -2.84 -17.44 -24.08
CA ASN A 183 -3.02 -18.69 -23.34
C ASN A 183 -4.46 -19.16 -23.49
N ASP A 184 -4.65 -20.18 -24.32
CA ASP A 184 -5.98 -20.71 -24.62
C ASP A 184 -6.46 -21.73 -23.54
N ILE A 185 -5.57 -22.15 -22.62
CA ILE A 185 -5.82 -23.19 -21.60
C ILE A 185 -5.93 -22.56 -20.21
N ASP A 186 -4.87 -21.89 -19.75
CA ASP A 186 -4.82 -21.22 -18.44
C ASP A 186 -5.06 -19.72 -18.63
N PHE A 187 -6.34 -19.33 -18.49
CA PHE A 187 -6.78 -17.97 -18.71
C PHE A 187 -6.71 -17.17 -17.42
N HIS A 188 -5.63 -16.41 -17.26
CA HIS A 188 -5.35 -15.57 -16.11
C HIS A 188 -5.10 -14.11 -16.53
N ARG A 189 -4.86 -13.21 -15.59
CA ARG A 189 -4.60 -11.79 -15.86
C ARG A 189 -3.39 -11.60 -16.80
N SER A 190 -3.47 -10.55 -17.61
CA SER A 190 -2.50 -10.23 -18.68
C SER A 190 -2.38 -11.34 -19.73
N THR A 191 -3.45 -12.15 -19.91
CA THR A 191 -3.54 -13.11 -21.02
C THR A 191 -4.73 -12.84 -21.91
N PHE A 192 -4.68 -13.37 -23.11
CA PHE A 192 -5.82 -13.43 -24.03
C PHE A 192 -5.94 -14.83 -24.63
N ARG A 193 -7.15 -15.20 -25.02
CA ARG A 193 -7.41 -16.46 -25.74
C ARG A 193 -8.24 -16.18 -27.00
N VAL A 194 -8.05 -17.02 -28.01
CA VAL A 194 -8.70 -16.85 -29.32
C VAL A 194 -9.46 -18.11 -29.68
N ARG A 195 -10.76 -17.99 -29.96
CA ARG A 195 -11.65 -19.06 -30.37
C ARG A 195 -12.49 -18.63 -31.58
N GLY A 196 -12.04 -19.01 -32.77
CA GLY A 196 -12.70 -18.59 -34.01
C GLY A 196 -12.67 -17.07 -34.16
N ASP A 197 -13.83 -16.45 -34.27
CA ASP A 197 -13.99 -15.00 -34.41
C ASP A 197 -14.11 -14.27 -33.05
N THR A 198 -13.88 -14.97 -31.96
CA THR A 198 -13.98 -14.43 -30.60
C THR A 198 -12.58 -14.31 -29.98
N VAL A 199 -12.32 -13.16 -29.37
CA VAL A 199 -11.11 -12.89 -28.58
C VAL A 199 -11.53 -12.53 -27.15
N ASP A 200 -11.13 -13.34 -26.18
CA ASP A 200 -11.30 -13.04 -24.76
C ASP A 200 -10.00 -12.42 -24.24
N VAL A 201 -10.08 -11.26 -23.56
CA VAL A 201 -8.94 -10.55 -22.96
C VAL A 201 -9.19 -10.43 -21.47
N TYR A 202 -8.15 -10.78 -20.67
CA TYR A 202 -8.20 -10.62 -19.21
C TYR A 202 -7.21 -9.53 -18.78
N PRO A 203 -7.68 -8.27 -18.55
CA PRO A 203 -6.82 -7.16 -18.21
C PRO A 203 -6.04 -7.36 -16.91
N ALA A 204 -4.88 -6.72 -16.83
CA ALA A 204 -4.04 -6.75 -15.63
C ALA A 204 -4.72 -6.11 -14.41
N SER A 205 -5.59 -5.09 -14.65
CA SER A 205 -6.24 -4.26 -13.64
C SER A 205 -7.58 -4.78 -13.13
N GLU A 206 -8.15 -5.80 -13.77
CA GLU A 206 -9.54 -6.21 -13.55
C GLU A 206 -9.65 -7.59 -12.90
N GLU A 207 -10.79 -7.86 -12.28
CA GLU A 207 -11.20 -9.20 -11.80
C GLU A 207 -12.03 -9.95 -12.84
N PHE A 208 -12.38 -9.28 -13.93
CA PHE A 208 -13.24 -9.76 -14.99
C PHE A 208 -12.49 -9.79 -16.32
N ALA A 209 -12.94 -10.65 -17.21
CA ALA A 209 -12.45 -10.66 -18.57
C ALA A 209 -13.46 -9.99 -19.52
N TYR A 210 -13.00 -9.69 -20.72
CA TYR A 210 -13.82 -9.10 -21.76
C TYR A 210 -13.77 -9.98 -23.00
N ARG A 211 -14.95 -10.27 -23.54
CA ARG A 211 -15.14 -11.01 -24.78
C ARG A 211 -15.46 -10.04 -25.90
N ILE A 212 -14.67 -10.09 -26.97
CA ILE A 212 -14.84 -9.30 -28.17
C ILE A 212 -15.16 -10.26 -29.30
N GLU A 213 -16.37 -10.15 -29.86
CA GLU A 213 -16.88 -10.97 -30.95
C GLU A 213 -16.72 -10.17 -32.25
N PHE A 214 -16.11 -10.80 -33.26
CA PHE A 214 -15.88 -10.19 -34.57
C PHE A 214 -16.81 -10.81 -35.61
N PHE A 215 -17.34 -9.98 -36.50
CA PHE A 215 -18.00 -10.40 -37.73
C PHE A 215 -17.16 -9.87 -38.91
N GLY A 216 -16.30 -10.74 -39.44
CA GLY A 216 -15.27 -10.32 -40.40
C GLY A 216 -14.27 -9.32 -39.76
N ASP A 217 -14.21 -8.09 -40.32
CA ASP A 217 -13.37 -7.01 -39.84
C ASP A 217 -14.11 -6.01 -38.92
N GLU A 218 -15.31 -6.32 -38.47
CA GLU A 218 -16.11 -5.44 -37.63
C GLU A 218 -16.31 -6.07 -36.24
N VAL A 219 -16.28 -5.22 -35.18
CA VAL A 219 -16.60 -5.64 -33.82
C VAL A 219 -18.09 -5.70 -33.65
N ASP A 220 -18.66 -6.91 -33.61
CA ASP A 220 -20.08 -7.14 -33.47
C ASP A 220 -20.58 -6.92 -32.04
N ARG A 221 -19.83 -7.43 -31.08
CA ARG A 221 -20.23 -7.38 -29.68
C ARG A 221 -19.04 -7.31 -28.71
N ILE A 222 -19.21 -6.56 -27.61
CA ILE A 222 -18.24 -6.51 -26.50
C ILE A 222 -19.00 -6.86 -25.22
N THR A 223 -18.55 -7.89 -24.51
CA THR A 223 -19.16 -8.31 -23.23
C THR A 223 -18.15 -8.45 -22.13
N LYS A 224 -18.53 -8.03 -20.92
CA LYS A 224 -17.83 -8.31 -19.69
C LYS A 224 -18.25 -9.70 -19.22
N ILE A 225 -17.28 -10.56 -18.96
CA ILE A 225 -17.52 -11.96 -18.59
C ILE A 225 -16.78 -12.33 -17.29
N ASP A 226 -17.32 -13.28 -16.56
CA ASP A 226 -16.59 -13.97 -15.52
C ASP A 226 -15.50 -14.86 -16.16
N PRO A 227 -14.21 -14.73 -15.79
CA PRO A 227 -13.12 -15.43 -16.47
C PRO A 227 -13.16 -16.94 -16.27
N LEU A 228 -13.74 -17.42 -15.17
CA LEU A 228 -13.81 -18.83 -14.81
C LEU A 228 -14.98 -19.53 -15.49
N THR A 229 -16.16 -18.90 -15.45
CA THR A 229 -17.42 -19.51 -15.89
C THR A 229 -17.83 -19.09 -17.30
N GLY A 230 -17.31 -17.97 -17.82
CA GLY A 230 -17.75 -17.36 -19.06
C GLY A 230 -19.13 -16.69 -18.97
N GLU A 231 -19.70 -16.55 -17.76
CA GLU A 231 -20.99 -15.87 -17.55
C GLU A 231 -20.92 -14.43 -18.04
N ILE A 232 -21.89 -14.00 -18.84
CA ILE A 232 -22.00 -12.62 -19.30
C ILE A 232 -22.55 -11.75 -18.17
N LEU A 233 -21.75 -10.80 -17.71
CA LEU A 233 -22.08 -9.88 -16.63
C LEU A 233 -22.70 -8.57 -17.16
N ALA A 234 -22.18 -8.08 -18.30
CA ALA A 234 -22.68 -6.87 -18.94
C ALA A 234 -22.29 -6.83 -20.42
N GLU A 235 -23.05 -6.09 -21.24
CA GLU A 235 -22.66 -5.70 -22.60
C GLU A 235 -22.15 -4.25 -22.59
N LEU A 236 -21.07 -3.98 -23.33
CA LEU A 236 -20.41 -2.68 -23.35
C LEU A 236 -20.42 -2.07 -24.75
N PRO A 237 -20.55 -0.74 -24.88
CA PRO A 237 -20.44 -0.06 -26.16
C PRO A 237 -18.99 0.09 -26.64
N GLU A 238 -18.06 0.16 -25.70
CA GLU A 238 -16.62 0.33 -25.96
C GLU A 238 -15.79 -0.28 -24.82
N LEU A 239 -14.56 -0.62 -25.13
CA LEU A 239 -13.56 -1.16 -24.20
C LEU A 239 -12.20 -0.52 -24.46
N ARG A 240 -11.52 -0.07 -23.42
CA ARG A 240 -10.11 0.34 -23.45
C ARG A 240 -9.28 -0.70 -22.71
N VAL A 241 -8.32 -1.30 -23.40
CA VAL A 241 -7.38 -2.28 -22.84
C VAL A 241 -6.03 -1.60 -22.64
N PHE A 242 -5.57 -1.53 -21.40
CA PHE A 242 -4.26 -0.99 -21.06
C PHE A 242 -3.18 -2.08 -21.11
N PRO A 243 -1.89 -1.72 -21.18
CA PRO A 243 -0.81 -2.69 -21.19
C PRO A 243 -0.81 -3.64 -19.99
N GLY A 244 -0.37 -4.88 -20.22
CA GLY A 244 -0.26 -5.91 -19.18
C GLY A 244 0.89 -5.70 -18.20
N SER A 245 1.74 -4.70 -18.43
CA SER A 245 2.85 -4.29 -17.55
C SER A 245 3.01 -2.78 -17.60
N HIS A 246 3.39 -2.18 -16.46
CA HIS A 246 3.74 -0.75 -16.43
C HIS A 246 5.02 -0.44 -17.21
N TYR A 247 5.96 -1.38 -17.29
CA TYR A 247 7.17 -1.26 -18.11
C TYR A 247 6.91 -1.79 -19.52
N VAL A 248 6.18 -1.02 -20.31
CA VAL A 248 5.93 -1.28 -21.72
C VAL A 248 6.68 -0.24 -22.57
N THR A 249 7.35 -0.69 -23.61
CA THR A 249 8.14 0.18 -24.50
C THR A 249 7.77 -0.11 -25.94
N PRO A 250 7.40 0.91 -26.74
CA PRO A 250 7.18 0.74 -28.17
C PRO A 250 8.39 0.12 -28.87
N TYR A 251 8.14 -0.77 -29.84
CA TYR A 251 9.21 -1.53 -30.51
C TYR A 251 10.33 -0.65 -31.08
N ASP A 252 9.99 0.49 -31.68
CA ASP A 252 10.99 1.41 -32.25
C ASP A 252 11.89 2.00 -31.15
N LYS A 253 11.34 2.37 -30.00
CA LYS A 253 12.10 2.84 -28.83
C LYS A 253 12.98 1.72 -28.27
N LEU A 254 12.43 0.49 -28.17
CA LEU A 254 13.19 -0.66 -27.70
C LEU A 254 14.44 -0.91 -28.55
N LYS A 255 14.31 -0.87 -29.88
CA LYS A 255 15.43 -1.05 -30.79
C LYS A 255 16.54 0.00 -30.60
N VAL A 256 16.18 1.24 -30.34
CA VAL A 256 17.15 2.30 -30.02
C VAL A 256 17.81 2.03 -28.67
N ALA A 257 17.03 1.67 -27.66
CA ALA A 257 17.51 1.36 -26.31
C ALA A 257 18.52 0.22 -26.31
N LEU A 258 18.28 -0.87 -27.08
CA LEU A 258 19.22 -1.99 -27.19
C LEU A 258 20.60 -1.53 -27.67
N GLY A 259 20.65 -0.66 -28.69
CA GLY A 259 21.91 -0.10 -29.17
C GLY A 259 22.62 0.79 -28.14
N GLN A 260 21.87 1.56 -27.36
CA GLN A 260 22.43 2.42 -26.30
C GLN A 260 22.96 1.60 -25.11
N ILE A 261 22.23 0.55 -24.69
CA ILE A 261 22.66 -0.38 -23.64
C ILE A 261 23.95 -1.10 -24.04
N GLN A 262 24.03 -1.58 -25.30
CA GLN A 262 25.22 -2.22 -25.85
C GLN A 262 26.42 -1.24 -25.83
N ALA A 263 26.23 -0.01 -26.25
CA ALA A 263 27.29 1.00 -26.27
C ALA A 263 27.80 1.34 -24.85
N GLU A 264 26.90 1.48 -23.87
CA GLU A 264 27.28 1.69 -22.46
C GLU A 264 28.06 0.49 -21.90
N MET A 265 27.61 -0.74 -22.19
CA MET A 265 28.31 -1.95 -21.78
C MET A 265 29.75 -1.97 -22.35
N ASP A 266 29.90 -1.73 -23.65
CA ASP A 266 31.22 -1.75 -24.30
C ASP A 266 32.17 -0.68 -23.73
N ALA A 267 31.64 0.50 -23.43
CA ALA A 267 32.41 1.57 -22.81
C ALA A 267 32.87 1.18 -21.39
N ARG A 268 31.97 0.60 -20.58
CA ARG A 268 32.27 0.21 -19.20
C ARG A 268 33.22 -0.98 -19.14
N VAL A 269 33.07 -1.95 -20.01
CA VAL A 269 33.98 -3.11 -20.17
C VAL A 269 35.42 -2.61 -20.51
N LYS A 270 35.57 -1.67 -21.44
CA LYS A 270 36.85 -1.05 -21.77
C LYS A 270 37.47 -0.33 -20.56
N GLU A 271 36.66 0.35 -19.76
CA GLU A 271 37.11 1.03 -18.56
C GLU A 271 37.62 0.03 -17.51
N PHE A 272 36.87 -1.04 -17.20
CA PHE A 272 37.28 -2.09 -16.27
C PHE A 272 38.56 -2.78 -16.72
N ASN A 273 38.70 -3.09 -17.99
CA ASN A 273 39.93 -3.69 -18.54
C ASN A 273 41.15 -2.77 -18.37
N LYS A 274 40.99 -1.42 -18.57
CA LYS A 274 42.05 -0.45 -18.32
C LYS A 274 42.47 -0.38 -16.84
N GLN A 275 41.51 -0.60 -15.95
CA GLN A 275 41.74 -0.61 -14.50
C GLN A 275 42.25 -1.97 -13.99
N GLY A 276 42.38 -3.00 -14.86
CA GLY A 276 42.77 -4.34 -14.46
C GLY A 276 41.68 -5.16 -13.75
N LYS A 277 40.43 -4.67 -13.76
CA LYS A 277 39.24 -5.30 -13.16
C LYS A 277 38.66 -6.33 -14.14
N LEU A 278 39.37 -7.43 -14.39
CA LEU A 278 38.97 -8.40 -15.42
C LEU A 278 37.71 -9.19 -15.04
N LEU A 279 37.54 -9.51 -13.76
CA LEU A 279 36.38 -10.25 -13.28
C LEU A 279 35.10 -9.41 -13.40
N GLU A 280 35.14 -8.17 -13.01
CA GLU A 280 34.04 -7.22 -13.12
C GLU A 280 33.68 -6.97 -14.60
N SER A 281 34.67 -6.88 -15.45
CA SER A 281 34.50 -6.76 -16.91
C SER A 281 33.76 -7.95 -17.49
N GLN A 282 34.20 -9.16 -17.18
CA GLN A 282 33.58 -10.40 -17.68
C GLN A 282 32.14 -10.56 -17.16
N ARG A 283 31.93 -10.36 -15.88
CA ARG A 283 30.63 -10.42 -15.20
C ARG A 283 29.61 -9.49 -15.86
N LEU A 284 29.97 -8.22 -16.01
CA LEU A 284 29.12 -7.21 -16.63
C LEU A 284 28.78 -7.57 -18.07
N GLN A 285 29.79 -7.97 -18.85
CA GLN A 285 29.60 -8.32 -20.26
C GLN A 285 28.68 -9.51 -20.44
N GLN A 286 28.89 -10.58 -19.67
CA GLN A 286 28.07 -11.79 -19.76
C GLN A 286 26.61 -11.52 -19.41
N ARG A 287 26.38 -10.84 -18.30
CA ARG A 287 25.03 -10.50 -17.85
C ARG A 287 24.29 -9.60 -18.82
N THR A 288 24.94 -8.52 -19.27
CA THR A 288 24.28 -7.54 -20.14
C THR A 288 23.99 -8.13 -21.52
N LYS A 289 24.86 -8.99 -22.07
CA LYS A 289 24.58 -9.67 -23.35
C LYS A 289 23.36 -10.59 -23.24
N PHE A 290 23.28 -11.38 -22.19
CA PHE A 290 22.11 -12.23 -21.95
C PHE A 290 20.83 -11.41 -21.83
N ASP A 291 20.87 -10.31 -21.08
CA ASP A 291 19.71 -9.42 -20.92
C ASP A 291 19.29 -8.77 -22.25
N LEU A 292 20.27 -8.38 -23.12
CA LEU A 292 20.00 -7.81 -24.46
C LEU A 292 19.34 -8.83 -25.39
N GLU A 293 19.81 -10.09 -25.41
CA GLU A 293 19.23 -11.18 -26.20
C GLU A 293 17.78 -11.43 -25.79
N MET A 294 17.49 -11.47 -24.47
CA MET A 294 16.13 -11.66 -23.96
C MET A 294 15.22 -10.49 -24.33
N LEU A 295 15.72 -9.25 -24.23
CA LEU A 295 14.94 -8.05 -24.59
C LEU A 295 14.64 -8.01 -26.10
N GLU A 296 15.57 -8.43 -26.95
CA GLU A 296 15.39 -8.44 -28.40
C GLU A 296 14.35 -9.49 -28.82
N GLU A 297 14.38 -10.69 -28.21
CA GLU A 297 13.51 -11.79 -28.59
C GLU A 297 12.11 -11.72 -27.97
N THR A 298 12.01 -11.30 -26.72
CA THR A 298 10.76 -11.38 -25.94
C THR A 298 10.19 -10.01 -25.54
N GLY A 299 10.99 -8.94 -25.71
CA GLY A 299 10.63 -7.60 -25.19
C GLY A 299 10.70 -7.49 -23.67
N PHE A 300 11.14 -8.53 -22.96
CA PHE A 300 11.17 -8.58 -21.50
C PHE A 300 12.41 -9.31 -20.96
N VAL A 301 12.89 -8.88 -19.78
CA VAL A 301 13.92 -9.58 -19.02
C VAL A 301 13.70 -9.37 -17.52
N LYS A 302 14.04 -10.37 -16.69
CA LYS A 302 14.01 -10.23 -15.23
C LYS A 302 15.00 -9.15 -14.79
N GLY A 303 14.50 -8.06 -14.21
CA GLY A 303 15.30 -6.89 -13.86
C GLY A 303 15.34 -5.80 -14.94
N ILE A 304 14.36 -5.81 -15.85
CA ILE A 304 14.19 -4.81 -16.93
C ILE A 304 14.26 -3.37 -16.40
N GLU A 305 13.86 -3.14 -15.17
CA GLU A 305 13.89 -1.84 -14.50
C GLU A 305 15.31 -1.25 -14.42
N ASN A 306 16.36 -2.07 -14.44
CA ASN A 306 17.75 -1.58 -14.45
C ASN A 306 18.15 -0.87 -15.77
N TYR A 307 17.37 -1.08 -16.83
CA TYR A 307 17.53 -0.46 -18.13
C TYR A 307 16.50 0.66 -18.37
N SER A 308 15.70 1.02 -17.36
CA SER A 308 14.57 1.95 -17.47
C SER A 308 14.95 3.30 -18.08
N ARG A 309 16.16 3.82 -17.82
CA ARG A 309 16.66 5.06 -18.43
C ARG A 309 16.58 5.01 -19.96
N TYR A 310 17.09 3.96 -20.57
CA TYR A 310 17.10 3.80 -22.03
C TYR A 310 15.71 3.46 -22.57
N LEU A 311 14.98 2.60 -21.89
CA LEU A 311 13.63 2.20 -22.30
C LEU A 311 12.64 3.36 -22.30
N THR A 312 12.84 4.35 -21.43
CA THR A 312 12.02 5.58 -21.36
C THR A 312 12.69 6.79 -22.00
N ASN A 313 13.83 6.59 -22.70
CA ASN A 313 14.60 7.63 -23.41
C ASN A 313 14.93 8.86 -22.55
N ARG A 314 15.39 8.64 -21.30
CA ARG A 314 15.77 9.68 -20.35
C ARG A 314 17.26 9.98 -20.42
N GLU A 315 17.61 11.22 -20.10
CA GLU A 315 18.99 11.64 -19.91
C GLU A 315 19.56 11.11 -18.57
N PRO A 316 20.90 10.99 -18.44
CA PRO A 316 21.51 10.60 -17.18
C PRO A 316 21.12 11.53 -16.02
N GLY A 317 20.61 10.95 -14.93
CA GLY A 317 20.16 11.68 -13.74
C GLY A 317 18.76 12.27 -13.82
N GLU A 318 18.08 12.19 -14.95
CA GLU A 318 16.71 12.62 -15.11
C GLU A 318 15.75 11.78 -14.23
N GLN A 319 14.73 12.43 -13.68
CA GLN A 319 13.77 11.77 -12.78
C GLN A 319 13.00 10.65 -13.51
N PRO A 320 12.72 9.51 -12.83
CA PRO A 320 11.84 8.49 -13.37
C PRO A 320 10.38 8.95 -13.31
N ALA A 321 9.55 8.51 -14.26
CA ALA A 321 8.11 8.65 -14.14
C ALA A 321 7.57 7.72 -13.05
N THR A 322 6.77 8.26 -12.16
CA THR A 322 6.24 7.62 -10.95
C THR A 322 4.72 7.65 -10.94
N LEU A 323 4.08 7.14 -9.90
CA LEU A 323 2.63 7.28 -9.76
C LEU A 323 2.18 8.76 -9.77
N MET A 324 3.02 9.67 -9.27
CA MET A 324 2.68 11.11 -9.21
C MET A 324 2.54 11.73 -10.60
N ASP A 325 3.24 11.19 -11.60
CA ASP A 325 3.17 11.65 -12.99
C ASP A 325 1.89 11.20 -13.72
N TYR A 326 1.14 10.23 -13.18
CA TYR A 326 -0.19 9.84 -13.67
C TYR A 326 -1.31 10.76 -13.19
N PHE A 327 -1.05 11.54 -12.13
CA PHE A 327 -2.01 12.54 -11.65
C PHE A 327 -1.96 13.80 -12.52
N PRO A 328 -3.09 14.54 -12.63
CA PRO A 328 -3.05 15.89 -13.19
C PRO A 328 -2.24 16.83 -12.27
N ASP A 329 -1.65 17.89 -12.83
CA ASP A 329 -0.77 18.81 -12.10
C ASP A 329 -1.39 19.40 -10.83
N ASP A 330 -2.71 19.54 -10.78
CA ASP A 330 -3.41 20.19 -9.66
C ASP A 330 -4.11 19.22 -8.70
N PHE A 331 -3.62 17.99 -8.59
CA PHE A 331 -4.13 17.01 -7.64
C PHE A 331 -3.95 17.45 -6.18
N LEU A 332 -4.72 16.85 -5.28
CA LEU A 332 -4.62 17.06 -3.85
C LEU A 332 -3.79 15.96 -3.19
N LEU A 333 -2.77 16.34 -2.44
CA LEU A 333 -1.93 15.43 -1.66
C LEU A 333 -2.32 15.50 -0.18
N PHE A 334 -2.64 14.36 0.43
CA PHE A 334 -2.61 14.18 1.87
C PHE A 334 -1.40 13.35 2.27
N VAL A 335 -0.69 13.78 3.29
CA VAL A 335 0.41 13.01 3.89
C VAL A 335 -0.01 12.62 5.29
N ASP A 336 -0.44 11.37 5.44
CA ASP A 336 -0.87 10.86 6.75
C ASP A 336 0.33 10.45 7.60
N GLU A 337 0.21 10.67 8.92
CA GLU A 337 1.30 10.56 9.89
C GLU A 337 2.59 11.21 9.32
N SER A 338 2.47 12.44 8.88
CA SER A 338 3.48 13.17 8.09
C SER A 338 4.85 13.24 8.77
N HIS A 339 4.88 13.33 10.10
CA HIS A 339 6.11 13.31 10.90
C HIS A 339 6.93 12.00 10.74
N MET A 340 6.31 10.91 10.26
CA MET A 340 6.96 9.65 9.92
C MET A 340 7.17 9.51 8.40
N THR A 341 6.14 9.89 7.64
CA THR A 341 6.11 9.71 6.18
C THR A 341 7.14 10.60 5.47
N MET A 342 7.27 11.87 5.87
CA MET A 342 8.19 12.79 5.21
C MET A 342 9.68 12.45 5.41
N PRO A 343 10.15 12.06 6.61
CA PRO A 343 11.51 11.55 6.80
C PRO A 343 11.78 10.28 5.98
N GLN A 344 10.80 9.39 5.84
CA GLN A 344 10.92 8.18 5.02
C GLN A 344 11.11 8.53 3.54
N VAL A 345 10.27 9.40 2.97
CA VAL A 345 10.42 9.89 1.59
C VAL A 345 11.82 10.47 1.38
N ARG A 346 12.31 11.29 2.32
CA ARG A 346 13.63 11.91 2.26
C ARG A 346 14.77 10.90 2.27
N GLY A 347 14.64 9.82 3.04
CA GLY A 347 15.68 8.79 3.20
C GLY A 347 15.79 7.78 2.05
N MET A 348 14.70 7.58 1.28
CA MET A 348 14.63 6.50 0.28
C MET A 348 15.70 6.59 -0.81
N TYR A 349 15.93 7.77 -1.38
CA TYR A 349 16.90 7.96 -2.45
C TYR A 349 18.33 7.57 -2.04
N ASN A 350 18.79 8.04 -0.88
CA ASN A 350 20.17 7.82 -0.44
C ASN A 350 20.45 6.33 -0.15
N GLY A 351 19.48 5.62 0.42
CA GLY A 351 19.59 4.18 0.70
C GLY A 351 19.69 3.34 -0.58
N ASP A 352 18.84 3.63 -1.57
CA ASP A 352 18.87 2.94 -2.86
C ASP A 352 20.15 3.25 -3.64
N ARG A 353 20.58 4.51 -3.65
CA ARG A 353 21.77 4.98 -4.33
C ARG A 353 23.03 4.29 -3.82
N ALA A 354 23.26 4.28 -2.50
CA ALA A 354 24.44 3.68 -1.89
C ALA A 354 24.57 2.19 -2.22
N ARG A 355 23.47 1.45 -2.20
CA ARG A 355 23.43 0.03 -2.56
C ARG A 355 23.80 -0.20 -4.03
N LYS A 356 23.23 0.58 -4.95
CA LYS A 356 23.45 0.44 -6.39
C LYS A 356 24.84 0.89 -6.83
N GLU A 357 25.44 1.89 -6.19
CA GLU A 357 26.80 2.32 -6.47
C GLU A 357 27.80 1.16 -6.27
N VAL A 358 27.64 0.38 -5.19
CA VAL A 358 28.46 -0.82 -4.97
C VAL A 358 28.26 -1.87 -6.10
N LEU A 359 27.04 -2.10 -6.54
CA LEU A 359 26.77 -3.05 -7.64
C LEU A 359 27.40 -2.60 -8.97
N VAL A 360 27.37 -1.30 -9.27
CA VAL A 360 27.96 -0.72 -10.47
C VAL A 360 29.49 -0.75 -10.39
N GLU A 361 30.07 -0.43 -9.26
CA GLU A 361 31.51 -0.43 -9.05
C GLU A 361 32.15 -1.81 -9.21
N HIS A 362 31.41 -2.86 -8.84
CA HIS A 362 31.86 -4.26 -8.90
C HIS A 362 31.32 -5.04 -10.10
N GLY A 363 30.80 -4.35 -11.13
CA GLY A 363 30.43 -4.95 -12.42
C GLY A 363 29.17 -5.84 -12.41
N PHE A 364 28.31 -5.69 -11.44
CA PHE A 364 27.02 -6.40 -11.39
C PHE A 364 25.94 -5.69 -12.22
N ARG A 365 26.04 -4.35 -12.34
CA ARG A 365 25.09 -3.52 -13.08
C ARG A 365 25.82 -2.43 -13.89
N LEU A 366 25.13 -1.97 -14.97
CA LEU A 366 25.57 -0.80 -15.73
C LEU A 366 25.39 0.48 -14.91
N PRO A 367 26.16 1.56 -15.18
CA PRO A 367 25.94 2.87 -14.57
C PRO A 367 24.51 3.40 -14.69
N SER A 368 23.83 3.12 -15.81
CA SER A 368 22.43 3.50 -16.04
C SER A 368 21.44 2.92 -15.04
N ALA A 369 21.79 1.81 -14.35
CA ALA A 369 20.97 1.25 -13.30
C ALA A 369 20.78 2.20 -12.09
N LEU A 370 21.66 3.20 -11.93
CA LEU A 370 21.53 4.26 -10.92
C LEU A 370 20.30 5.16 -11.16
N ASP A 371 19.83 5.24 -12.41
CA ASP A 371 18.68 6.07 -12.78
C ASP A 371 17.33 5.34 -12.65
N ASN A 372 17.35 4.03 -12.34
CA ASN A 372 16.20 3.33 -11.77
C ASN A 372 16.17 3.57 -10.25
N ARG A 373 15.58 4.65 -9.82
CA ARG A 373 15.65 5.16 -8.44
C ARG A 373 14.32 5.76 -8.00
N PRO A 374 14.07 5.89 -6.70
CA PRO A 374 12.99 6.75 -6.24
C PRO A 374 13.29 8.22 -6.55
N LEU A 375 12.27 9.05 -6.52
CA LEU A 375 12.43 10.51 -6.59
C LEU A 375 13.39 10.98 -5.50
N THR A 376 14.22 11.96 -5.80
CA THR A 376 14.87 12.76 -4.77
C THR A 376 13.83 13.57 -4.02
N PHE A 377 14.18 14.03 -2.81
CA PHE A 377 13.24 14.84 -2.04
C PHE A 377 12.86 16.16 -2.75
N ALA A 378 13.79 16.75 -3.51
CA ALA A 378 13.52 17.95 -4.29
C ALA A 378 12.56 17.70 -5.46
N GLU A 379 12.71 16.56 -6.15
CA GLU A 379 11.78 16.13 -7.22
C GLU A 379 10.39 15.86 -6.64
N PHE A 380 10.29 15.12 -5.52
CA PHE A 380 9.02 14.92 -4.82
C PHE A 380 8.36 16.25 -4.43
N ASP A 381 9.11 17.20 -3.87
CA ASP A 381 8.62 18.52 -3.46
C ASP A 381 8.12 19.35 -4.67
N HIS A 382 8.70 19.12 -5.85
CA HIS A 382 8.26 19.78 -7.08
C HIS A 382 6.87 19.33 -7.53
N HIS A 383 6.49 18.08 -7.32
CA HIS A 383 5.15 17.56 -7.61
C HIS A 383 4.07 18.11 -6.68
N ILE A 384 4.44 18.67 -5.53
CA ILE A 384 3.48 19.17 -4.55
C ILE A 384 2.95 20.53 -5.01
N ASN A 385 1.69 20.58 -5.39
CA ASN A 385 0.96 21.81 -5.68
C ASN A 385 0.00 22.19 -4.57
N LYS A 386 -0.69 21.20 -3.97
CA LYS A 386 -1.59 21.35 -2.83
C LYS A 386 -1.43 20.18 -1.90
N ALA A 387 -0.95 20.43 -0.68
CA ALA A 387 -0.76 19.39 0.31
C ALA A 387 -1.40 19.72 1.66
N ILE A 388 -1.93 18.69 2.31
CA ILE A 388 -2.32 18.73 3.72
C ILE A 388 -1.54 17.65 4.46
N TYR A 389 -0.69 18.09 5.39
CA TYR A 389 0.02 17.22 6.31
C TYR A 389 -0.89 16.90 7.48
N VAL A 390 -1.09 15.61 7.74
CA VAL A 390 -1.98 15.12 8.81
C VAL A 390 -1.14 14.43 9.87
N SER A 391 -1.18 14.94 11.11
CA SER A 391 -0.43 14.35 12.20
C SER A 391 -1.00 14.74 13.56
N ALA A 392 -0.84 13.86 14.56
CA ALA A 392 -1.08 14.21 15.96
C ALA A 392 0.11 14.95 16.59
N THR A 393 1.29 14.84 15.99
CA THR A 393 2.59 15.36 16.43
C THR A 393 3.38 15.87 15.23
N PRO A 394 2.96 16.97 14.55
CA PRO A 394 3.69 17.52 13.41
C PRO A 394 5.15 17.81 13.76
N ALA A 395 6.07 17.60 12.82
CA ALA A 395 7.48 17.88 12.96
C ALA A 395 7.85 19.28 12.44
N ASP A 396 9.08 19.70 12.64
CA ASP A 396 9.58 21.01 12.23
C ASP A 396 9.39 21.28 10.72
N TYR A 397 9.45 20.23 9.90
CA TYR A 397 9.27 20.35 8.46
C TYR A 397 7.86 20.86 8.11
N GLU A 398 6.82 20.27 8.67
CA GLU A 398 5.43 20.67 8.43
C GLU A 398 5.13 22.03 9.02
N LEU A 399 5.62 22.27 10.24
CA LEU A 399 5.41 23.55 10.94
C LEU A 399 6.11 24.72 10.23
N ALA A 400 7.28 24.50 9.63
CA ALA A 400 7.97 25.52 8.85
C ALA A 400 7.21 25.91 7.57
N ARG A 401 6.48 24.97 6.97
CA ARG A 401 5.71 25.18 5.73
C ARG A 401 4.26 25.61 5.98
N SER A 402 3.73 25.28 7.14
CA SER A 402 2.38 25.62 7.59
C SER A 402 2.43 26.22 9.00
N PRO A 403 2.77 27.51 9.13
CA PRO A 403 3.02 28.15 10.44
C PRO A 403 1.80 28.22 11.36
N LYS A 404 0.60 28.00 10.84
CA LYS A 404 -0.64 27.95 11.62
C LYS A 404 -1.34 26.62 11.37
N PRO A 405 -0.97 25.56 12.08
CA PRO A 405 -1.69 24.30 11.99
C PRO A 405 -3.16 24.48 12.36
N VAL A 406 -4.02 23.78 11.63
CA VAL A 406 -5.44 23.68 11.99
C VAL A 406 -5.58 22.59 13.01
N GLU A 407 -6.08 22.91 14.19
CA GLU A 407 -6.20 21.97 15.31
C GLU A 407 -7.52 21.20 15.25
N GLN A 408 -7.46 19.91 15.56
CA GLN A 408 -8.62 19.02 15.72
C GLN A 408 -8.37 18.15 16.96
N VAL A 409 -8.69 18.71 18.14
CA VAL A 409 -8.40 18.11 19.45
C VAL A 409 -9.61 17.36 20.00
N ILE A 410 -10.82 17.82 19.68
CA ILE A 410 -12.06 17.24 20.20
C ILE A 410 -12.35 15.88 19.56
N ARG A 411 -12.52 14.85 20.40
CA ARG A 411 -13.05 13.54 19.99
C ARG A 411 -14.56 13.55 20.05
N PRO A 412 -15.26 13.19 18.97
CA PRO A 412 -16.74 13.11 18.98
C PRO A 412 -17.31 12.16 20.04
N THR A 413 -16.52 11.16 20.45
CA THR A 413 -16.88 10.17 21.49
C THR A 413 -16.82 10.74 22.90
N GLY A 414 -16.29 11.94 23.10
CA GLY A 414 -16.06 12.53 24.41
C GLY A 414 -14.89 11.94 25.21
N LEU A 415 -14.16 10.95 24.65
CA LEU A 415 -13.05 10.31 25.34
C LEU A 415 -11.90 11.29 25.62
N LEU A 416 -11.47 11.32 26.87
CA LEU A 416 -10.36 12.17 27.34
C LEU A 416 -9.02 11.54 27.01
N ASP A 417 -7.97 12.35 26.90
CA ASP A 417 -6.60 11.82 26.95
C ASP A 417 -6.37 11.11 28.31
N PRO A 418 -5.66 9.97 28.35
CA PRO A 418 -5.50 9.21 29.57
C PRO A 418 -4.66 9.99 30.61
N PRO A 419 -4.94 9.84 31.91
CA PRO A 419 -4.04 10.34 32.94
C PRO A 419 -2.71 9.58 32.89
N ILE A 420 -1.61 10.30 33.15
CA ILE A 420 -0.26 9.77 33.17
C ILE A 420 0.23 9.78 34.61
N GLU A 421 0.62 8.63 35.12
CA GLU A 421 1.26 8.46 36.42
C GLU A 421 2.76 8.21 36.24
N ILE A 422 3.60 8.84 37.06
CA ILE A 422 5.04 8.59 37.08
C ILE A 422 5.35 7.80 38.33
N ARG A 423 6.02 6.68 38.17
CA ARG A 423 6.42 5.78 39.25
C ARG A 423 7.94 5.48 39.17
N PRO A 424 8.60 5.16 40.29
CA PRO A 424 10.03 4.90 40.31
C PRO A 424 10.40 3.67 39.46
N VAL A 425 11.64 3.64 38.95
CA VAL A 425 12.17 2.50 38.20
C VAL A 425 12.46 1.32 39.14
N GLU A 426 12.85 1.59 40.38
CA GLU A 426 13.03 0.53 41.38
C GLU A 426 11.73 -0.18 41.64
N GLY A 427 11.71 -1.51 41.47
CA GLY A 427 10.50 -2.32 41.63
C GLY A 427 9.48 -2.24 40.49
N GLN A 428 9.84 -1.62 39.36
CA GLN A 428 8.93 -1.42 38.20
C GLN A 428 8.30 -2.71 37.68
N ILE A 429 9.00 -3.85 37.76
CA ILE A 429 8.46 -5.13 37.25
C ILE A 429 7.40 -5.69 38.17
N ASP A 430 7.60 -5.65 39.50
CA ASP A 430 6.65 -6.13 40.45
C ASP A 430 5.36 -5.27 40.45
N ASP A 431 5.53 -3.96 40.39
CA ASP A 431 4.44 -3.01 40.25
C ASP A 431 3.68 -3.22 38.92
N LEU A 432 4.38 -3.40 37.80
CA LEU A 432 3.78 -3.71 36.50
C LEU A 432 2.93 -5.01 36.56
N ILE A 433 3.42 -6.05 37.21
CA ILE A 433 2.69 -7.32 37.37
C ILE A 433 1.40 -7.12 38.15
N HIS A 434 1.45 -6.34 39.22
CA HIS A 434 0.26 -5.99 39.99
C HIS A 434 -0.78 -5.28 39.10
N GLU A 435 -0.38 -4.27 38.39
CA GLU A 435 -1.21 -3.48 37.47
C GLU A 435 -1.80 -4.31 36.32
N ILE A 436 -0.99 -5.22 35.75
CA ILE A 436 -1.45 -6.18 34.73
C ILE A 436 -2.58 -7.04 35.31
N ARG A 437 -2.39 -7.63 36.49
CA ARG A 437 -3.40 -8.50 37.11
C ARG A 437 -4.70 -7.77 37.40
N GLU A 438 -4.65 -6.55 37.91
CA GLU A 438 -5.84 -5.73 38.15
C GLU A 438 -6.57 -5.39 36.83
N THR A 439 -5.82 -5.06 35.79
CA THR A 439 -6.37 -4.70 34.47
C THR A 439 -7.02 -5.91 33.79
N VAL A 440 -6.33 -7.06 33.81
CA VAL A 440 -6.83 -8.32 33.24
C VAL A 440 -8.05 -8.83 33.97
N ALA A 441 -8.13 -8.67 35.33
CA ALA A 441 -9.32 -9.02 36.10
C ALA A 441 -10.59 -8.26 35.66
N LYS A 442 -10.44 -7.09 35.05
CA LYS A 442 -11.51 -6.30 34.43
C LYS A 442 -11.79 -6.69 32.96
N HIS A 443 -11.16 -7.73 32.44
CA HIS A 443 -11.22 -8.15 31.05
C HIS A 443 -10.68 -7.10 30.05
N GLN A 444 -9.79 -6.24 30.53
CA GLN A 444 -9.13 -5.20 29.71
C GLN A 444 -7.72 -5.66 29.27
N ARG A 445 -7.11 -4.95 28.32
CA ARG A 445 -5.82 -5.31 27.71
C ARG A 445 -4.73 -4.31 28.08
N VAL A 446 -3.50 -4.81 28.07
CA VAL A 446 -2.31 -4.05 28.49
C VAL A 446 -1.28 -4.01 27.37
N LEU A 447 -0.72 -2.84 27.14
CA LEU A 447 0.47 -2.66 26.28
C LEU A 447 1.66 -2.24 27.16
N VAL A 448 2.80 -2.91 26.96
CA VAL A 448 4.05 -2.59 27.66
C VAL A 448 5.13 -2.21 26.66
N THR A 449 5.79 -1.07 26.86
CA THR A 449 6.89 -0.65 26.00
C THR A 449 8.24 -0.77 26.68
N THR A 450 9.19 -1.41 25.98
CA THR A 450 10.59 -1.59 26.41
C THR A 450 11.55 -0.83 25.50
N LEU A 451 12.85 -0.80 25.86
CA LEU A 451 13.87 -0.13 25.07
C LEU A 451 14.58 -1.03 24.05
N THR A 452 14.64 -2.34 24.30
CA THR A 452 15.36 -3.29 23.45
C THR A 452 14.53 -4.54 23.15
N LYS A 453 14.86 -5.22 22.03
CA LYS A 453 14.25 -6.51 21.65
C LYS A 453 14.42 -7.53 22.75
N ARG A 454 15.66 -7.71 23.23
CA ARG A 454 15.99 -8.65 24.29
C ARG A 454 15.16 -8.40 25.55
N MET A 455 15.04 -7.13 25.98
CA MET A 455 14.22 -6.79 27.14
C MET A 455 12.73 -7.16 26.92
N SER A 456 12.21 -7.01 25.69
CA SER A 456 10.82 -7.42 25.41
C SER A 456 10.64 -8.94 25.43
N GLU A 457 11.62 -9.69 24.96
CA GLU A 457 11.63 -11.15 24.96
C GLU A 457 11.78 -11.68 26.39
N ASP A 458 12.81 -11.23 27.14
CA ASP A 458 13.07 -11.62 28.53
C ASP A 458 11.86 -11.32 29.44
N LEU A 459 11.24 -10.14 29.30
CA LEU A 459 10.03 -9.79 30.06
C LEU A 459 8.84 -10.67 29.68
N THR A 460 8.69 -11.00 28.41
CA THR A 460 7.62 -11.88 27.94
C THR A 460 7.76 -13.29 28.51
N GLU A 461 8.98 -13.84 28.52
CA GLU A 461 9.24 -15.16 29.11
C GLU A 461 8.92 -15.15 30.61
N TYR A 462 9.40 -14.14 31.34
CA TYR A 462 9.11 -14.01 32.77
C TYR A 462 7.61 -13.89 33.06
N LEU A 463 6.87 -13.11 32.31
CA LEU A 463 5.42 -12.98 32.47
C LEU A 463 4.67 -14.29 32.13
N LYS A 464 5.16 -15.09 31.17
CA LYS A 464 4.62 -16.43 30.89
C LYS A 464 4.84 -17.40 32.03
N GLU A 465 6.02 -17.39 32.67
CA GLU A 465 6.34 -18.24 33.82
C GLU A 465 5.38 -18.03 34.99
N ILE A 466 4.86 -16.82 35.19
CA ILE A 466 3.86 -16.47 36.22
C ILE A 466 2.42 -16.55 35.73
N ASN A 467 2.18 -17.28 34.61
CA ASN A 467 0.88 -17.59 34.03
C ASN A 467 0.09 -16.35 33.51
N ILE A 468 0.76 -15.31 32.99
CA ILE A 468 0.10 -14.23 32.30
C ILE A 468 0.09 -14.56 30.78
N LYS A 469 -1.06 -14.37 30.11
CA LYS A 469 -1.21 -14.57 28.68
C LYS A 469 -0.56 -13.40 27.94
N VAL A 470 0.69 -13.53 27.57
CA VAL A 470 1.51 -12.47 27.00
C VAL A 470 2.22 -12.91 25.74
N THR A 471 2.42 -11.97 24.83
CA THR A 471 3.29 -12.12 23.67
C THR A 471 4.13 -10.86 23.46
N TYR A 472 5.19 -10.97 22.65
CA TYR A 472 5.99 -9.79 22.28
C TYR A 472 5.78 -9.40 20.82
N LEU A 473 6.10 -8.13 20.53
CA LEU A 473 5.97 -7.56 19.21
C LEU A 473 7.17 -6.63 18.92
N HIS A 474 8.07 -7.02 18.00
CA HIS A 474 9.21 -6.21 17.54
C HIS A 474 9.47 -6.36 16.04
N SER A 475 10.55 -5.72 15.53
CA SER A 475 10.82 -5.63 14.08
C SER A 475 11.01 -6.97 13.37
N ASP A 476 11.41 -8.03 14.09
CA ASP A 476 11.72 -9.33 13.51
C ASP A 476 10.48 -10.26 13.43
N VAL A 477 9.35 -9.81 13.97
CA VAL A 477 8.06 -10.50 13.80
C VAL A 477 7.51 -10.17 12.42
N ASP A 478 7.15 -11.19 11.64
CA ASP A 478 6.60 -11.03 10.31
C ASP A 478 5.31 -10.21 10.29
N THR A 479 5.04 -9.55 9.14
CA THR A 479 3.88 -8.65 9.04
C THR A 479 2.54 -9.36 9.23
N LEU A 480 2.43 -10.61 8.78
CA LEU A 480 1.22 -11.43 8.97
C LEU A 480 1.03 -11.79 10.44
N ASP A 481 2.11 -12.26 11.10
CA ASP A 481 2.07 -12.61 12.52
C ASP A 481 1.73 -11.42 13.42
N ARG A 482 2.18 -10.20 13.03
CA ARG A 482 1.78 -8.96 13.75
C ARG A 482 0.28 -8.74 13.74
N THR A 483 -0.35 -8.94 12.59
CA THR A 483 -1.80 -8.77 12.45
C THR A 483 -2.54 -9.78 13.30
N ASP A 484 -2.07 -11.02 13.32
CA ASP A 484 -2.65 -12.08 14.13
C ASP A 484 -2.46 -11.82 15.64
N ILE A 485 -1.28 -11.40 16.08
CA ILE A 485 -1.02 -11.02 17.49
C ILE A 485 -1.98 -9.93 17.95
N LEU A 486 -2.22 -8.91 17.14
CA LEU A 486 -3.11 -7.81 17.50
C LEU A 486 -4.58 -8.22 17.53
N ARG A 487 -4.99 -9.06 16.58
CA ARG A 487 -6.31 -9.67 16.59
C ARG A 487 -6.50 -10.54 17.85
N ASP A 488 -5.51 -11.35 18.19
CA ASP A 488 -5.53 -12.25 19.32
C ASP A 488 -5.53 -11.50 20.67
N LEU A 489 -4.87 -10.33 20.73
CA LEU A 489 -4.99 -9.40 21.85
C LEU A 489 -6.45 -8.92 22.02
N ARG A 490 -7.09 -8.50 20.92
CA ARG A 490 -8.48 -8.05 20.91
C ARG A 490 -9.46 -9.18 21.31
N LEU A 491 -9.21 -10.40 20.83
CA LEU A 491 -10.00 -11.59 21.15
C LEU A 491 -9.77 -12.10 22.59
N GLY A 492 -8.71 -11.64 23.28
CA GLY A 492 -8.36 -12.09 24.63
C GLY A 492 -7.62 -13.42 24.68
N ILE A 493 -7.05 -13.86 23.56
CA ILE A 493 -6.10 -14.96 23.54
C ILE A 493 -4.83 -14.52 24.29
N TYR A 494 -4.40 -13.28 24.06
CA TYR A 494 -3.40 -12.58 24.85
C TYR A 494 -4.05 -11.46 25.65
N ASP A 495 -3.58 -11.23 26.87
CA ASP A 495 -4.00 -10.14 27.74
C ASP A 495 -2.99 -8.98 27.69
N VAL A 496 -1.73 -9.29 27.38
CA VAL A 496 -0.61 -8.34 27.37
C VAL A 496 0.20 -8.48 26.09
N VAL A 497 0.58 -7.35 25.49
CA VAL A 497 1.60 -7.29 24.42
C VAL A 497 2.75 -6.43 24.90
N VAL A 498 3.97 -7.00 24.85
CA VAL A 498 5.22 -6.30 25.14
C VAL A 498 5.91 -5.93 23.83
N GLY A 499 6.30 -4.68 23.67
CA GLY A 499 6.96 -4.28 22.42
C GLY A 499 7.87 -3.08 22.55
N ILE A 500 8.61 -2.77 21.49
CA ILE A 500 9.51 -1.61 21.45
C ILE A 500 8.78 -0.42 20.79
N ASN A 501 8.89 -0.31 19.49
CA ASN A 501 8.37 0.80 18.68
C ASN A 501 7.08 0.48 17.93
N LEU A 502 6.69 -0.77 17.91
CA LEU A 502 5.61 -1.27 17.05
C LEU A 502 4.22 -0.81 17.47
N LEU A 503 4.14 -0.22 18.64
CA LEU A 503 2.93 0.36 19.17
C LEU A 503 2.66 1.78 18.67
N ARG A 504 3.53 2.33 17.80
CA ARG A 504 3.43 3.71 17.30
C ARG A 504 2.34 3.92 16.25
N GLU A 505 2.05 2.93 15.39
CA GLU A 505 1.42 3.19 14.10
C GLU A 505 0.13 2.42 13.90
N GLY A 506 -0.95 3.16 13.59
CA GLY A 506 -2.17 2.61 12.99
C GLY A 506 -3.02 1.62 13.80
N LEU A 507 -2.64 1.30 15.02
CA LEU A 507 -3.34 0.31 15.83
C LEU A 507 -4.57 0.90 16.49
N ASP A 508 -5.73 0.38 16.13
CA ASP A 508 -7.00 0.70 16.76
C ASP A 508 -7.39 -0.42 17.75
N LEU A 509 -6.99 -0.24 19.02
CA LEU A 509 -7.17 -1.22 20.09
C LEU A 509 -8.06 -0.63 21.18
N PRO A 510 -9.38 -0.59 21.00
CA PRO A 510 -10.30 -0.01 21.97
C PRO A 510 -10.35 -0.79 23.30
N GLU A 511 -9.88 -2.03 23.33
CA GLU A 511 -9.83 -2.89 24.51
C GLU A 511 -8.64 -2.58 25.44
N VAL A 512 -7.66 -1.78 24.98
CA VAL A 512 -6.48 -1.42 25.77
C VAL A 512 -6.81 -0.28 26.72
N SER A 513 -6.75 -0.56 28.03
CA SER A 513 -6.95 0.42 29.08
C SER A 513 -5.66 0.83 29.81
N LEU A 514 -4.62 -0.02 29.79
CA LEU A 514 -3.34 0.31 30.42
C LEU A 514 -2.21 0.31 29.39
N VAL A 515 -1.44 1.38 29.40
CA VAL A 515 -0.14 1.47 28.70
C VAL A 515 0.95 1.70 29.74
N ALA A 516 1.92 0.80 29.81
CA ALA A 516 3.07 0.90 30.70
C ALA A 516 4.33 1.19 29.87
N ILE A 517 5.08 2.21 30.27
CA ILE A 517 6.31 2.63 29.62
C ILE A 517 7.47 2.44 30.61
N LEU A 518 8.26 1.38 30.38
CA LEU A 518 9.43 1.08 31.21
C LEU A 518 10.59 2.00 30.84
N ASP A 519 11.39 2.38 31.85
CA ASP A 519 12.57 3.24 31.65
C ASP A 519 12.25 4.48 30.81
N ALA A 520 11.22 5.22 31.18
CA ALA A 520 10.73 6.38 30.43
C ALA A 520 11.70 7.56 30.47
N ASP A 521 12.60 7.60 31.45
CA ASP A 521 13.63 8.61 31.63
C ASP A 521 14.92 8.38 30.79
N LYS A 522 15.03 7.29 30.08
CA LYS A 522 16.15 7.03 29.15
C LYS A 522 15.92 7.78 27.84
N GLU A 523 16.30 9.06 27.81
CA GLU A 523 16.11 9.90 26.61
C GLU A 523 16.74 9.28 25.36
N GLY A 524 16.03 9.40 24.24
CA GLY A 524 16.44 8.89 22.96
C GLY A 524 15.25 8.85 21.99
N PHE A 525 15.49 8.33 20.79
CA PHE A 525 14.46 8.27 19.75
C PHE A 525 13.16 7.57 20.21
N LEU A 526 13.27 6.53 21.06
CA LEU A 526 12.14 5.76 21.59
C LEU A 526 11.39 6.46 22.73
N ARG A 527 11.97 7.47 23.32
CA ARG A 527 11.44 8.25 24.44
C ARG A 527 11.39 9.74 24.11
N SER A 528 11.40 10.10 22.83
CA SER A 528 11.13 11.45 22.36
C SER A 528 9.69 11.85 22.68
N GLU A 529 9.40 13.13 22.78
CA GLU A 529 8.06 13.68 22.97
C GLU A 529 7.05 13.04 22.01
N GLN A 530 7.35 13.02 20.71
CA GLN A 530 6.50 12.43 19.68
C GLN A 530 6.19 10.94 19.97
N ALA A 531 7.23 10.17 20.35
CA ALA A 531 7.08 8.77 20.68
C ALA A 531 6.19 8.54 21.91
N LEU A 532 6.40 9.35 22.95
CA LEU A 532 5.60 9.27 24.18
C LEU A 532 4.16 9.67 23.94
N VAL A 533 3.90 10.80 23.27
CA VAL A 533 2.53 11.27 22.97
C VAL A 533 1.75 10.21 22.15
N GLN A 534 2.39 9.58 21.19
CA GLN A 534 1.75 8.51 20.40
C GLN A 534 1.47 7.26 21.22
N THR A 535 2.40 6.86 22.09
CA THR A 535 2.24 5.70 22.96
C THR A 535 1.12 5.94 23.97
N VAL A 536 1.09 7.11 24.59
CA VAL A 536 0.01 7.57 25.48
C VAL A 536 -1.35 7.54 24.78
N GLY A 537 -1.40 7.99 23.52
CA GLY A 537 -2.61 8.01 22.70
C GLY A 537 -3.23 6.63 22.44
N ARG A 538 -2.52 5.53 22.69
CA ARG A 538 -3.07 4.15 22.56
C ARG A 538 -4.12 3.85 23.64
N ALA A 539 -3.96 4.37 24.85
CA ALA A 539 -4.96 4.24 25.91
C ALA A 539 -6.13 5.25 25.78
N ALA A 540 -6.06 6.23 24.88
CA ALA A 540 -7.07 7.28 24.71
C ALA A 540 -8.38 6.80 24.04
N ARG A 541 -8.52 5.52 23.75
CA ARG A 541 -9.71 4.89 23.14
C ARG A 541 -10.57 4.12 24.12
N HIS A 542 -10.09 3.98 25.35
CA HIS A 542 -10.81 3.31 26.43
C HIS A 542 -11.25 4.34 27.48
N VAL A 543 -12.47 4.19 28.02
CA VAL A 543 -13.03 5.13 29.03
C VAL A 543 -12.17 5.17 30.29
N GLU A 544 -11.66 4.01 30.72
CA GLU A 544 -10.75 3.86 31.86
C GLU A 544 -9.27 3.88 31.42
N GLY A 545 -8.95 4.48 30.26
CA GLY A 545 -7.58 4.52 29.75
C GLY A 545 -6.64 5.25 30.72
N ARG A 546 -5.49 4.65 31.04
CA ARG A 546 -4.44 5.21 31.88
C ARG A 546 -3.06 4.81 31.41
N VAL A 547 -2.06 5.61 31.75
CA VAL A 547 -0.65 5.38 31.39
C VAL A 547 0.22 5.45 32.63
N ILE A 548 1.14 4.51 32.77
CA ILE A 548 2.19 4.51 33.78
C ILE A 548 3.53 4.67 33.09
N MET A 549 4.29 5.68 33.50
CA MET A 549 5.69 5.90 33.09
C MET A 549 6.60 5.58 34.27
N TYR A 550 7.45 4.57 34.13
CA TYR A 550 8.48 4.26 35.14
C TYR A 550 9.70 5.09 34.85
N ALA A 551 10.01 5.98 35.78
CA ALA A 551 11.12 6.95 35.67
C ALA A 551 11.56 7.44 37.04
N ASP A 552 12.88 7.60 37.24
CA ASP A 552 13.44 8.17 38.45
C ASP A 552 13.54 9.71 38.39
N HIS A 553 13.47 10.26 37.17
CA HIS A 553 13.42 11.72 36.97
C HIS A 553 12.60 12.07 35.72
N ILE A 554 12.00 13.26 35.74
CA ILE A 554 11.22 13.77 34.62
C ILE A 554 12.18 14.41 33.61
N THR A 555 12.22 13.83 32.40
CA THR A 555 13.02 14.40 31.29
C THR A 555 12.27 15.51 30.57
N GLY A 556 12.98 16.28 29.72
CA GLY A 556 12.35 17.33 28.91
C GLY A 556 11.26 16.78 27.99
N SER A 557 11.45 15.61 27.41
CA SER A 557 10.45 14.94 26.54
C SER A 557 9.23 14.47 27.33
N MET A 558 9.42 13.95 28.54
CA MET A 558 8.31 13.59 29.43
C MET A 558 7.50 14.81 29.84
N GLN A 559 8.18 15.92 30.24
CA GLN A 559 7.50 17.14 30.68
C GLN A 559 6.59 17.69 29.55
N ARG A 560 7.13 17.80 28.33
CA ARG A 560 6.32 18.27 27.20
C ARG A 560 5.14 17.33 26.88
N THR A 561 5.34 16.00 27.05
CA THR A 561 4.23 15.02 26.89
C THR A 561 3.14 15.23 27.93
N LEU A 562 3.52 15.45 29.20
CA LEU A 562 2.58 15.75 30.29
C LEU A 562 1.77 17.04 30.03
N ASP A 563 2.50 18.09 29.60
CA ASP A 563 1.89 19.40 29.33
C ASP A 563 0.87 19.30 28.17
N VAL A 564 1.26 18.65 27.05
CA VAL A 564 0.37 18.43 25.89
C VAL A 564 -0.85 17.60 26.25
N THR A 565 -0.65 16.49 26.98
CA THR A 565 -1.74 15.58 27.37
C THR A 565 -2.71 16.28 28.33
N THR A 566 -2.19 17.00 29.33
CA THR A 566 -3.01 17.76 30.30
C THR A 566 -3.81 18.86 29.61
N HIS A 567 -3.18 19.60 28.69
CA HIS A 567 -3.85 20.63 27.92
C HIS A 567 -5.01 20.07 27.07
N ARG A 568 -4.75 19.00 26.31
CA ARG A 568 -5.76 18.31 25.48
C ARG A 568 -6.91 17.76 26.32
N ARG A 569 -6.60 17.18 27.48
CA ARG A 569 -7.59 16.67 28.43
C ARG A 569 -8.52 17.78 28.93
N ALA A 570 -7.95 18.93 29.32
CA ALA A 570 -8.73 20.07 29.79
C ALA A 570 -9.68 20.63 28.70
N ILE A 571 -9.21 20.74 27.45
CA ILE A 571 -10.05 21.18 26.33
C ILE A 571 -11.21 20.21 26.10
N GLN A 572 -10.93 18.91 26.05
CA GLN A 572 -11.96 17.89 25.83
C GLN A 572 -12.96 17.86 26.98
N GLN A 573 -12.50 17.95 28.23
CA GLN A 573 -13.36 17.94 29.39
C GLN A 573 -14.32 19.15 29.39
N LYS A 574 -13.80 20.35 29.13
CA LYS A 574 -14.60 21.55 29.01
C LYS A 574 -15.67 21.42 27.91
N TYR A 575 -15.28 20.89 26.75
CA TYR A 575 -16.20 20.65 25.65
C TYR A 575 -17.31 19.67 26.05
N ASN A 576 -16.98 18.58 26.73
CA ASN A 576 -17.95 17.59 27.19
C ASN A 576 -18.96 18.21 28.18
N GLU A 577 -18.49 19.04 29.12
CA GLU A 577 -19.32 19.73 30.10
C GLU A 577 -20.29 20.74 29.41
N GLU A 578 -19.78 21.53 28.47
CA GLU A 578 -20.58 22.51 27.73
C GLU A 578 -21.66 21.86 26.83
N HIS A 579 -21.42 20.65 26.32
CA HIS A 579 -22.33 19.96 25.40
C HIS A 579 -23.07 18.78 26.03
N GLY A 580 -22.88 18.54 27.33
CA GLY A 580 -23.52 17.41 28.04
C GLY A 580 -23.12 16.03 27.52
N ILE A 581 -21.88 15.88 27.02
CA ILE A 581 -21.39 14.61 26.44
C ILE A 581 -20.82 13.74 27.54
N THR A 582 -21.34 12.52 27.64
CA THR A 582 -20.74 11.46 28.47
C THR A 582 -19.77 10.64 27.63
N PRO A 583 -18.48 10.51 28.03
CA PRO A 583 -17.51 9.72 27.31
C PRO A 583 -17.99 8.28 27.07
N ALA A 584 -17.98 7.83 25.83
CA ALA A 584 -18.40 6.49 25.47
C ALA A 584 -17.28 5.74 24.72
N GLY A 585 -17.04 4.51 25.10
CA GLY A 585 -16.08 3.63 24.44
C GLY A 585 -16.51 3.29 23.00
N ILE A 586 -15.55 3.09 22.14
CA ILE A 586 -15.79 2.67 20.75
C ILE A 586 -15.89 1.14 20.75
N SER A 587 -16.99 0.59 20.26
CA SER A 587 -17.11 -0.82 19.93
C SER A 587 -16.91 -0.99 18.43
N LYS A 588 -15.81 -1.62 18.03
CA LYS A 588 -15.58 -2.02 16.62
C LYS A 588 -15.68 -3.54 16.52
N SER A 589 -16.41 -4.04 15.52
CA SER A 589 -16.38 -5.46 15.17
C SER A 589 -14.93 -5.89 14.92
N ILE A 590 -14.58 -7.07 15.44
CA ILE A 590 -13.27 -7.66 15.16
C ILE A 590 -13.36 -8.29 13.78
N GLU A 591 -12.83 -7.59 12.79
CA GLU A 591 -12.80 -8.10 11.41
C GLU A 591 -11.89 -9.34 11.31
N LYS A 592 -12.33 -10.33 10.56
CA LYS A 592 -11.55 -11.54 10.26
C LYS A 592 -10.40 -11.16 9.33
N GLY A 593 -9.24 -10.85 9.92
CA GLY A 593 -7.97 -10.64 9.21
C GLY A 593 -7.90 -9.32 8.43
N MET A 594 -6.81 -8.57 8.58
CA MET A 594 -6.45 -7.45 7.70
C MET A 594 -5.86 -7.96 6.36
N ARG A 595 -6.47 -8.92 5.73
CA ARG A 595 -6.39 -9.01 4.27
C ARG A 595 -7.29 -7.89 3.76
N PRO A 596 -6.89 -7.08 2.74
CA PRO A 596 -7.89 -6.29 2.04
C PRO A 596 -9.03 -7.27 1.79
N ASP A 597 -10.22 -6.97 2.34
CA ASP A 597 -11.37 -7.83 2.12
C ASP A 597 -11.52 -7.93 0.61
N LEU A 598 -11.02 -9.03 0.09
CA LEU A 598 -11.51 -9.55 -1.16
C LEU A 598 -13.01 -9.61 -0.94
N PRO A 599 -13.83 -9.00 -1.80
CA PRO A 599 -15.26 -9.03 -1.62
C PRO A 599 -15.65 -10.47 -1.35
N GLU A 600 -16.21 -10.74 -0.18
CA GLU A 600 -16.75 -12.09 0.18
C GLU A 600 -17.74 -12.59 -0.85
N ASP A 601 -18.22 -11.71 -1.71
CA ASP A 601 -19.09 -11.98 -2.87
C ASP A 601 -18.40 -12.83 -3.96
N ALA A 602 -17.05 -12.94 -3.96
CA ALA A 602 -16.37 -13.85 -4.89
C ALA A 602 -16.39 -15.31 -4.44
N LYS A 603 -16.69 -15.61 -3.16
CA LYS A 603 -16.58 -16.98 -2.61
C LYS A 603 -17.84 -17.84 -2.78
N THR A 604 -18.98 -17.31 -3.22
CA THR A 604 -20.19 -18.11 -3.47
C THR A 604 -21.17 -17.44 -4.44
N ALA A 605 -20.73 -16.85 -5.51
CA ALA A 605 -21.61 -16.60 -6.64
C ALA A 605 -22.07 -17.99 -7.18
N LYS A 606 -23.21 -18.48 -6.73
CA LYS A 606 -23.85 -19.65 -7.31
C LYS A 606 -23.98 -19.38 -8.80
N LEU A 607 -23.28 -20.19 -9.58
CA LEU A 607 -23.25 -20.11 -11.05
C LEU A 607 -24.67 -19.89 -11.57
N ASN A 608 -24.93 -18.76 -12.22
CA ASN A 608 -26.22 -18.50 -12.79
C ASN A 608 -26.27 -19.08 -14.21
N LEU A 609 -26.35 -20.42 -14.27
CA LEU A 609 -26.37 -21.19 -15.52
C LEU A 609 -27.46 -20.74 -16.50
N LYS A 610 -28.48 -19.96 -16.07
CA LYS A 610 -29.48 -19.37 -16.96
C LYS A 610 -28.94 -18.32 -17.92
N LYS A 611 -27.75 -17.76 -17.62
CA LYS A 611 -27.06 -16.74 -18.43
C LYS A 611 -26.00 -17.33 -19.37
N ILE A 612 -25.73 -18.62 -19.28
CA ILE A 612 -24.80 -19.34 -20.15
C ILE A 612 -25.62 -20.11 -21.19
N PRO A 613 -25.35 -19.96 -22.50
CA PRO A 613 -26.01 -20.74 -23.54
C PRO A 613 -25.83 -22.25 -23.32
N LYS A 614 -26.92 -23.06 -23.46
CA LYS A 614 -26.83 -24.49 -23.15
C LYS A 614 -25.92 -25.29 -24.08
N ASP A 615 -25.69 -24.82 -25.27
CA ASP A 615 -24.75 -25.38 -26.25
C ASP A 615 -23.28 -25.19 -25.83
N GLU A 616 -22.98 -24.22 -24.97
CA GLU A 616 -21.65 -23.99 -24.42
C GLU A 616 -21.34 -24.87 -23.18
N TYR A 617 -22.29 -25.51 -22.53
CA TYR A 617 -22.07 -26.29 -21.31
C TYR A 617 -21.05 -27.43 -21.50
N LYS A 618 -21.01 -28.09 -22.66
CA LYS A 618 -20.04 -29.15 -22.94
C LYS A 618 -18.60 -28.59 -23.06
N ASN A 619 -18.48 -27.43 -23.69
CA ASN A 619 -17.18 -26.74 -23.83
C ASN A 619 -16.72 -26.21 -22.48
N LEU A 620 -17.62 -25.62 -21.70
CA LEU A 620 -17.36 -25.15 -20.35
C LEU A 620 -16.84 -26.28 -19.43
N ILE A 621 -17.50 -27.47 -19.44
CA ILE A 621 -17.03 -28.62 -18.66
C ILE A 621 -15.64 -29.06 -19.11
N LYS A 622 -15.34 -29.06 -20.39
CA LYS A 622 -14.03 -29.44 -20.92
C LYS A 622 -12.95 -28.46 -20.47
N ASP A 623 -13.22 -27.16 -20.52
CA ASP A 623 -12.31 -26.11 -20.12
C ASP A 623 -12.06 -26.13 -18.61
N LEU A 624 -13.13 -26.21 -17.81
CA LEU A 624 -13.01 -26.33 -16.35
C LEU A 624 -12.26 -27.60 -15.92
N SER A 625 -12.44 -28.71 -16.66
CA SER A 625 -11.71 -29.95 -16.37
C SER A 625 -10.21 -29.79 -16.67
N ALA A 626 -9.85 -29.14 -17.78
CA ALA A 626 -8.45 -28.87 -18.11
C ALA A 626 -7.79 -27.93 -17.08
N GLN A 627 -8.51 -26.90 -16.62
CA GLN A 627 -8.03 -26.00 -15.58
C GLN A 627 -7.90 -26.72 -14.23
N MET A 628 -8.84 -27.60 -13.88
CA MET A 628 -8.77 -28.41 -12.66
C MET A 628 -7.53 -29.31 -12.66
N ASP A 629 -7.26 -29.99 -13.79
CA ASP A 629 -6.10 -30.86 -13.93
C ASP A 629 -4.79 -30.06 -13.84
N LEU A 630 -4.75 -28.87 -14.42
CA LEU A 630 -3.60 -27.97 -14.34
C LEU A 630 -3.40 -27.46 -12.92
N ALA A 631 -4.45 -26.99 -12.24
CA ALA A 631 -4.38 -26.56 -10.85
C ALA A 631 -3.90 -27.70 -9.93
N SER A 632 -4.36 -28.92 -10.18
CA SER A 632 -3.88 -30.10 -9.46
C SER A 632 -2.40 -30.41 -9.72
N ALA A 633 -1.93 -30.26 -10.95
CA ALA A 633 -0.52 -30.44 -11.32
C ALA A 633 0.38 -29.36 -10.69
N ASN A 634 -0.13 -28.16 -10.53
CA ASN A 634 0.55 -27.02 -9.88
C ASN A 634 0.44 -27.04 -8.34
N LEU A 635 -0.16 -28.08 -7.75
CA LEU A 635 -0.39 -28.23 -6.30
C LEU A 635 -1.36 -27.18 -5.71
N GLU A 636 -2.15 -26.52 -6.52
CA GLU A 636 -3.21 -25.55 -6.12
C GLU A 636 -4.50 -26.30 -5.75
N PHE A 637 -4.47 -27.06 -4.66
CA PHE A 637 -5.54 -27.99 -4.31
C PHE A 637 -6.89 -27.32 -3.99
N GLU A 638 -6.88 -26.13 -3.43
CA GLU A 638 -8.12 -25.36 -3.15
C GLU A 638 -8.83 -24.98 -4.46
N LYS A 639 -8.08 -24.43 -5.41
CA LYS A 639 -8.58 -24.07 -6.75
C LYS A 639 -9.07 -25.30 -7.52
N ALA A 640 -8.35 -26.41 -7.45
CA ALA A 640 -8.77 -27.67 -8.07
C ALA A 640 -10.09 -28.19 -7.46
N ALA A 641 -10.29 -28.06 -6.15
CA ALA A 641 -11.51 -28.46 -5.46
C ALA A 641 -12.70 -27.56 -5.86
N GLU A 642 -12.53 -26.24 -5.94
CA GLU A 642 -13.55 -25.31 -6.44
C GLU A 642 -13.97 -25.65 -7.87
N LEU A 643 -13.02 -25.86 -8.77
CA LEU A 643 -13.28 -26.22 -10.16
C LEU A 643 -14.06 -27.54 -10.27
N ARG A 644 -13.70 -28.54 -9.46
CA ARG A 644 -14.42 -29.82 -9.38
C ARG A 644 -15.89 -29.61 -8.99
N ASP A 645 -16.15 -28.80 -8.00
CA ASP A 645 -17.50 -28.56 -7.48
C ASP A 645 -18.36 -27.80 -8.51
N ILE A 646 -17.77 -26.83 -9.23
CA ILE A 646 -18.40 -26.14 -10.34
C ILE A 646 -18.74 -27.11 -11.49
N ILE A 647 -17.80 -27.99 -11.87
CA ILE A 647 -18.02 -29.01 -12.90
C ILE A 647 -19.20 -29.93 -12.51
N ALA A 648 -19.28 -30.31 -11.24
CA ALA A 648 -20.36 -31.14 -10.74
C ALA A 648 -21.72 -30.43 -10.85
N ASP A 649 -21.79 -29.14 -10.52
CA ASP A 649 -23.02 -28.33 -10.65
C ASP A 649 -23.44 -28.15 -12.12
N VAL A 650 -22.52 -27.85 -13.02
CA VAL A 650 -22.78 -27.75 -14.47
C VAL A 650 -23.29 -29.09 -15.04
N LYS A 651 -22.63 -30.22 -14.68
CA LYS A 651 -23.03 -31.56 -15.08
C LYS A 651 -24.41 -31.94 -14.59
N SER A 652 -24.83 -31.46 -13.41
CA SER A 652 -26.16 -31.75 -12.85
C SER A 652 -27.32 -31.07 -13.62
N LYS A 653 -26.98 -30.06 -14.44
CA LYS A 653 -27.97 -29.25 -15.19
C LYS A 653 -27.89 -29.46 -16.71
N LEU A 654 -27.02 -30.35 -17.17
CA LEU A 654 -27.00 -30.89 -18.55
C LEU A 654 -28.06 -31.92 -18.73
#